data_6926b859371ec42527f02eb7520e14ce
#
_entry.id   6926b859371ec42527f02eb7520e14ce
#
_cell.length_a   1.000
_cell.length_b   1.000
_cell.length_c   1.000
_cell.angle_alpha   90.00
_cell.angle_beta   90.00
_cell.angle_gamma   90.00
#
_symmetry.space_group_name_H-M   'P 1'
#
loop_
_entity.id
_entity.type
_entity.pdbx_description
1 polymer ?
#
loop_
_entity_poly.entity_id
_entity_poly.type
_entity_poly.pdbx_seq_one_letter_code
_entity_poly.pdbx_strand_id
1 'polypeptide(L)'
;AALAEEDILRDKQGVLYRIGVAIPTHLTPQNAGYWTTNADGSRTWQIVIVAPGAEAISYLFDQFVLYGGSTLRIQNMGGQDVHPMLTSADVEVHHMQNAALCGGSKHVLTLTEPAYTTPSEIYIDRVMYNYRSTGYEATEKINESDPCEININCSPVGDAWQDEKRGVARIYVVEGAQAGWCSGSLINNTAQDCKPYFLTALHCGVSATAANMNQWKFYFRYEAAACTNPTTVGSLASNFVTGCLRIADAADGGGNSGSDFLLVKLGNANNESTIINNLKSANLNAYWNGWNASPSPTTGGVGIHHPAGDIKKISTFSGNTVSTQWGSATGSHWRITWTANANGHGVTEGGSSGSPLFDNTGNIIGTLTGGGSFCTALSAPDQYGKMAYHWTNNGTTAILQLKPWLDPANLNVLVFGGSADPCTPTTPVAPVANFVANATSVTPGTTVSFTDLSTGIPTSWAWSVSPATGWSYAAGSSASVQNPQIVFNTVGQYTVSLTATNAQGSDVETKNNYIVVAQVTGPCTASAVCDEYIATVSFNTINNTSTCGNNGYTDFTNTSTSLAQGTAYTLTITPAIVNNTQASAYTNDEIAAWIDFNNDFDFNDAGEQVAYVLVATGWTNTFNVTVPLASYTGNVRMRVRISYQPDGAITPCGTSSYGETEDYTINITSGAGITDNPLSQVAIYPNPANEVLIVDLKDLEEVNSIAILDMNGKQIQSLQKIENGLNTFQISELKAGIYQVRITQNGYQYTQRVIKL
;
A
#
# COMPACT_ATOMS: atom_id res chain seq x y z
N ALA A 1 -16.64 -24.13 17.82
CA ALA A 1 -15.34 -24.78 17.56
C ALA A 1 -15.04 -24.79 16.07
N ALA A 2 -15.88 -25.37 15.19
CA ALA A 2 -15.59 -25.44 13.74
C ALA A 2 -15.41 -24.06 13.07
N LEU A 3 -16.26 -23.08 13.41
CA LEU A 3 -16.13 -21.70 12.89
C LEU A 3 -14.84 -21.05 13.36
N ALA A 4 -14.41 -21.26 14.59
CA ALA A 4 -13.19 -20.68 15.12
C ALA A 4 -11.93 -21.27 14.45
N GLU A 5 -11.92 -22.55 14.12
CA GLU A 5 -10.82 -23.19 13.38
C GLU A 5 -10.76 -22.66 11.93
N GLU A 6 -11.90 -22.48 11.29
CA GLU A 6 -11.98 -21.88 9.94
C GLU A 6 -11.50 -20.43 9.96
N ASP A 7 -11.88 -19.64 10.97
CA ASP A 7 -11.50 -18.23 11.07
C ASP A 7 -10.00 -18.03 11.21
N ILE A 8 -9.29 -18.89 11.95
CA ILE A 8 -7.82 -18.81 12.05
C ILE A 8 -7.14 -18.88 10.67
N LEU A 9 -7.70 -19.64 9.75
CA LEU A 9 -7.20 -19.73 8.38
C LEU A 9 -7.64 -18.53 7.54
N ARG A 10 -8.88 -18.09 7.68
CA ARG A 10 -9.47 -16.96 6.94
C ARG A 10 -8.78 -15.63 7.28
N ASP A 11 -8.56 -15.37 8.56
CA ASP A 11 -7.98 -14.09 9.05
C ASP A 11 -6.57 -13.80 8.49
N LYS A 12 -5.92 -14.84 7.90
CA LYS A 12 -4.61 -14.73 7.22
C LYS A 12 -4.70 -14.51 5.71
N GLN A 13 -5.91 -14.48 5.13
CA GLN A 13 -6.09 -14.54 3.68
C GLN A 13 -6.49 -13.20 3.03
N GLY A 14 -6.54 -12.09 3.77
CA GLY A 14 -6.99 -10.79 3.23
C GLY A 14 -8.45 -10.83 2.78
N VAL A 15 -9.31 -11.48 3.54
CA VAL A 15 -10.77 -11.54 3.35
C VAL A 15 -11.46 -10.87 4.54
N LEU A 16 -12.77 -10.61 4.42
CA LEU A 16 -13.57 -10.03 5.51
C LEU A 16 -13.31 -10.75 6.84
N TYR A 17 -12.92 -9.99 7.88
CA TYR A 17 -12.76 -10.49 9.25
C TYR A 17 -14.13 -10.87 9.82
N ARG A 18 -14.51 -12.12 9.62
CA ARG A 18 -15.84 -12.64 9.99
C ARG A 18 -16.00 -12.70 11.50
N ILE A 19 -17.12 -12.16 12.00
CA ILE A 19 -17.49 -12.22 13.42
C ILE A 19 -18.81 -12.93 13.66
N GLY A 20 -19.59 -13.14 12.62
CA GLY A 20 -20.93 -13.75 12.74
C GLY A 20 -21.34 -14.48 11.47
N VAL A 21 -22.30 -15.36 11.63
CA VAL A 21 -22.96 -16.11 10.55
C VAL A 21 -24.48 -15.93 10.61
N ALA A 22 -25.09 -15.87 9.43
CA ALA A 22 -26.53 -15.71 9.31
C ALA A 22 -27.27 -17.03 9.62
N ILE A 23 -28.30 -16.93 10.42
CA ILE A 23 -29.30 -17.99 10.68
C ILE A 23 -30.61 -17.51 10.11
N PRO A 24 -31.12 -18.10 9.01
CA PRO A 24 -32.43 -17.77 8.48
C PRO A 24 -33.53 -18.06 9.52
N THR A 25 -34.45 -17.12 9.69
CA THR A 25 -35.50 -17.24 10.73
C THR A 25 -36.88 -17.05 10.18
N HIS A 26 -37.10 -16.16 9.22
CA HIS A 26 -38.39 -15.86 8.58
C HIS A 26 -39.52 -15.57 9.59
N LEU A 27 -39.22 -14.73 10.60
CA LEU A 27 -40.12 -14.43 11.69
C LEU A 27 -40.93 -13.15 11.41
N THR A 28 -42.23 -13.23 11.66
CA THR A 28 -43.17 -12.10 11.60
C THR A 28 -44.07 -12.09 12.83
N PRO A 29 -44.71 -10.96 13.16
CA PRO A 29 -45.74 -10.92 14.22
C PRO A 29 -46.96 -11.80 13.97
N GLN A 30 -47.11 -12.35 12.75
CA GLN A 30 -48.20 -13.24 12.37
C GLN A 30 -47.84 -14.71 12.52
N ASN A 31 -46.58 -15.08 12.40
CA ASN A 31 -46.20 -16.50 12.43
C ASN A 31 -45.44 -16.93 13.70
N ALA A 32 -44.99 -15.96 14.53
CA ALA A 32 -44.21 -16.25 15.74
C ALA A 32 -44.50 -15.23 16.84
N GLY A 33 -44.22 -15.61 18.10
CA GLY A 33 -44.50 -14.79 19.27
C GLY A 33 -45.99 -14.78 19.64
N TYR A 34 -46.41 -13.86 20.52
CA TYR A 34 -47.79 -13.73 20.97
C TYR A 34 -48.19 -12.26 21.10
N TRP A 35 -49.43 -11.97 20.84
CA TRP A 35 -50.07 -10.67 20.98
C TRP A 35 -50.87 -10.56 22.28
N THR A 36 -50.77 -9.40 22.93
CA THR A 36 -51.61 -9.01 24.06
C THR A 36 -52.31 -7.69 23.74
N THR A 37 -53.61 -7.58 24.01
CA THR A 37 -54.30 -6.30 23.94
C THR A 37 -54.34 -5.67 25.34
N ASN A 38 -53.87 -4.44 25.44
CA ASN A 38 -53.78 -3.68 26.68
C ASN A 38 -55.14 -3.01 26.99
N ALA A 39 -55.32 -2.57 28.22
CA ALA A 39 -56.60 -1.95 28.67
C ALA A 39 -56.91 -0.61 27.95
N ASP A 40 -55.92 0.07 27.40
CA ASP A 40 -56.04 1.30 26.62
C ASP A 40 -56.31 1.05 25.12
N GLY A 41 -56.47 -0.22 24.71
CA GLY A 41 -56.74 -0.63 23.35
C GLY A 41 -55.45 -0.76 22.50
N SER A 42 -54.27 -0.44 23.02
CA SER A 42 -53.00 -0.73 22.36
C SER A 42 -52.73 -2.23 22.33
N ARG A 43 -51.85 -2.66 21.38
CA ARG A 43 -51.43 -4.05 21.25
C ARG A 43 -49.93 -4.19 21.45
N THR A 44 -49.55 -5.28 22.11
CA THR A 44 -48.13 -5.61 22.30
C THR A 44 -47.86 -7.01 21.78
N TRP A 45 -46.95 -7.12 20.84
CA TRP A 45 -46.38 -8.39 20.41
C TRP A 45 -45.05 -8.64 21.06
N GLN A 46 -44.81 -9.88 21.48
CA GLN A 46 -43.54 -10.29 22.08
C GLN A 46 -43.07 -11.62 21.51
N ILE A 47 -41.75 -11.69 21.31
CA ILE A 47 -41.03 -12.93 20.97
C ILE A 47 -39.73 -12.99 21.76
N VAL A 48 -39.36 -14.19 22.19
CA VAL A 48 -38.04 -14.45 22.81
C VAL A 48 -37.14 -15.12 21.80
N ILE A 49 -35.97 -14.53 21.53
CA ILE A 49 -34.93 -15.09 20.69
C ILE A 49 -33.81 -15.60 21.59
N VAL A 50 -33.39 -16.85 21.34
CA VAL A 50 -32.32 -17.50 22.11
C VAL A 50 -31.26 -18.05 21.12
N ALA A 51 -30.02 -17.57 21.22
CA ALA A 51 -28.86 -17.98 20.43
C ALA A 51 -27.74 -18.41 21.37
N PRO A 52 -27.74 -19.64 21.90
CA PRO A 52 -26.77 -20.07 22.89
C PRO A 52 -25.32 -19.93 22.39
N GLY A 53 -24.45 -19.28 23.18
CA GLY A 53 -23.06 -19.06 22.83
C GLY A 53 -22.81 -17.84 21.92
N ALA A 54 -23.83 -17.09 21.53
CA ALA A 54 -23.63 -15.80 20.89
C ALA A 54 -23.17 -14.76 21.92
N GLU A 55 -22.19 -13.94 21.56
CA GLU A 55 -21.82 -12.73 22.31
C GLU A 55 -22.82 -11.61 22.07
N ALA A 56 -23.28 -11.50 20.83
CA ALA A 56 -24.33 -10.58 20.42
C ALA A 56 -25.18 -11.18 19.29
N ILE A 57 -26.41 -10.70 19.16
CA ILE A 57 -27.30 -11.04 18.06
C ILE A 57 -27.58 -9.76 17.27
N SER A 58 -27.49 -9.84 15.93
CA SER A 58 -27.98 -8.76 15.07
C SER A 58 -29.23 -9.21 14.35
N TYR A 59 -30.23 -8.33 14.24
CA TYR A 59 -31.52 -8.60 13.61
C TYR A 59 -31.56 -7.93 12.24
N LEU A 60 -31.69 -8.72 11.18
CA LEU A 60 -31.78 -8.25 9.82
C LEU A 60 -33.25 -8.32 9.38
N PHE A 61 -33.83 -7.14 9.20
CA PHE A 61 -35.23 -6.99 8.80
C PHE A 61 -35.27 -6.70 7.29
N ASP A 62 -35.85 -7.61 6.51
CA ASP A 62 -36.15 -7.40 5.09
C ASP A 62 -37.36 -6.52 4.86
N GLN A 63 -38.28 -6.50 5.85
CA GLN A 63 -39.40 -5.56 5.94
C GLN A 63 -39.42 -4.95 7.32
N PHE A 64 -39.36 -3.62 7.39
CA PHE A 64 -39.43 -2.88 8.64
C PHE A 64 -40.17 -1.56 8.43
N VAL A 65 -41.43 -1.54 8.79
CA VAL A 65 -42.28 -0.34 8.74
C VAL A 65 -43.07 -0.24 10.04
N LEU A 66 -42.87 0.82 10.79
CA LEU A 66 -43.61 1.15 12.00
C LEU A 66 -44.57 2.29 11.73
N TYR A 67 -45.86 2.08 11.96
CA TYR A 67 -46.90 3.07 11.71
C TYR A 67 -47.39 3.72 13.03
N GLY A 68 -47.86 4.95 12.92
CA GLY A 68 -48.71 5.64 13.89
C GLY A 68 -48.21 5.68 15.35
N GLY A 69 -46.91 5.85 15.57
CA GLY A 69 -46.30 5.88 16.91
C GLY A 69 -45.99 4.51 17.49
N SER A 70 -46.04 3.46 16.64
CA SER A 70 -45.56 2.13 17.01
C SER A 70 -44.07 2.14 17.31
N THR A 71 -43.66 1.27 18.26
CA THR A 71 -42.27 1.15 18.68
C THR A 71 -41.83 -0.31 18.77
N LEU A 72 -40.58 -0.59 18.43
CA LEU A 72 -39.96 -1.90 18.65
C LEU A 72 -38.77 -1.74 19.63
N ARG A 73 -38.84 -2.50 20.74
CA ARG A 73 -37.73 -2.62 21.71
C ARG A 73 -37.07 -3.98 21.59
N ILE A 74 -35.76 -3.99 21.74
CA ILE A 74 -34.95 -5.21 21.87
C ILE A 74 -34.31 -5.16 23.25
N GLN A 75 -34.69 -6.08 24.12
CA GLN A 75 -34.30 -6.06 25.53
C GLN A 75 -33.65 -7.38 25.92
N ASN A 76 -32.77 -7.35 26.91
CA ASN A 76 -32.32 -8.55 27.59
C ASN A 76 -33.43 -9.15 28.48
N MET A 77 -33.22 -10.33 29.06
CA MET A 77 -34.18 -10.98 29.93
C MET A 77 -34.47 -10.22 31.23
N GLY A 78 -33.63 -9.22 31.58
CA GLY A 78 -33.84 -8.32 32.72
C GLY A 78 -34.66 -7.07 32.38
N GLY A 79 -35.13 -6.92 31.12
CA GLY A 79 -35.92 -5.78 30.66
C GLY A 79 -35.10 -4.53 30.33
N GLN A 80 -33.76 -4.63 30.27
CA GLN A 80 -32.91 -3.53 29.83
C GLN A 80 -32.77 -3.53 28.32
N ASP A 81 -32.90 -2.36 27.69
CA ASP A 81 -32.72 -2.20 26.26
C ASP A 81 -31.25 -2.52 25.87
N VAL A 82 -31.06 -3.42 24.92
CA VAL A 82 -29.74 -3.80 24.34
C VAL A 82 -29.54 -3.16 22.96
N HIS A 83 -30.54 -2.44 22.48
CA HIS A 83 -30.48 -1.60 21.29
C HIS A 83 -31.36 -0.36 21.56
N PRO A 84 -31.06 0.82 21.02
CA PRO A 84 -31.96 1.96 21.05
C PRO A 84 -33.35 1.57 20.57
N MET A 85 -34.37 2.08 21.22
CA MET A 85 -35.78 1.82 20.82
C MET A 85 -35.98 2.30 19.37
N LEU A 86 -36.49 1.41 18.52
CA LEU A 86 -36.80 1.71 17.13
C LEU A 86 -38.22 2.29 17.02
N THR A 87 -38.34 3.32 16.19
CA THR A 87 -39.56 4.09 15.96
C THR A 87 -39.82 4.25 14.46
N SER A 88 -40.90 4.95 14.09
CA SER A 88 -41.16 5.29 12.68
C SER A 88 -40.06 6.18 12.06
N ALA A 89 -39.25 6.87 12.88
CA ALA A 89 -38.13 7.67 12.40
C ALA A 89 -36.94 6.79 11.95
N ASP A 90 -36.90 5.54 12.38
CA ASP A 90 -35.86 4.56 12.03
C ASP A 90 -36.24 3.72 10.79
N VAL A 91 -37.43 3.97 10.22
CA VAL A 91 -37.88 3.32 9.00
C VAL A 91 -37.13 3.88 7.81
N GLU A 92 -36.27 3.06 7.22
CA GLU A 92 -35.52 3.41 6.02
C GLU A 92 -36.40 3.41 4.77
N VAL A 93 -36.04 4.20 3.76
CA VAL A 93 -36.81 4.33 2.51
C VAL A 93 -36.97 3.01 1.76
N HIS A 94 -36.04 2.10 1.92
CA HIS A 94 -36.11 0.75 1.35
C HIS A 94 -36.78 -0.27 2.27
N HIS A 95 -37.33 0.17 3.42
CA HIS A 95 -38.02 -0.65 4.41
C HIS A 95 -37.21 -1.82 4.99
N MET A 96 -35.88 -1.74 4.91
CA MET A 96 -34.96 -2.68 5.54
C MET A 96 -34.33 -2.04 6.76
N GLN A 97 -33.95 -2.82 7.74
CA GLN A 97 -33.29 -2.33 8.94
C GLN A 97 -32.29 -3.37 9.46
N ASN A 98 -31.24 -2.90 10.11
CA ASN A 98 -30.31 -3.72 10.84
C ASN A 98 -30.19 -3.24 12.29
N ALA A 99 -30.71 -4.00 13.23
CA ALA A 99 -30.38 -3.85 14.65
C ALA A 99 -29.11 -4.67 14.93
N ALA A 100 -27.96 -4.07 14.68
CA ALA A 100 -26.67 -4.71 14.82
C ALA A 100 -26.21 -4.74 16.28
N LEU A 101 -25.52 -5.83 16.63
CA LEU A 101 -24.79 -6.01 17.89
C LEU A 101 -25.66 -5.74 19.14
N CYS A 102 -26.82 -6.36 19.21
CA CYS A 102 -27.56 -6.44 20.46
C CYS A 102 -26.84 -7.42 21.38
N GLY A 103 -26.22 -6.92 22.45
CA GLY A 103 -25.37 -7.71 23.34
C GLY A 103 -26.10 -8.83 24.08
N GLY A 104 -25.46 -9.99 24.14
CA GLY A 104 -25.98 -11.19 24.83
C GLY A 104 -26.63 -12.19 23.89
N SER A 105 -26.92 -13.37 24.45
CA SER A 105 -27.45 -14.53 23.70
C SER A 105 -28.96 -14.75 23.84
N LYS A 106 -29.66 -13.87 24.57
CA LYS A 106 -31.13 -14.01 24.81
C LYS A 106 -31.78 -12.64 24.85
N HIS A 107 -32.74 -12.41 23.96
CA HIS A 107 -33.45 -11.13 23.88
C HIS A 107 -34.95 -11.33 23.84
N VAL A 108 -35.68 -10.33 24.35
CA VAL A 108 -37.11 -10.15 24.16
C VAL A 108 -37.31 -9.01 23.18
N LEU A 109 -37.93 -9.28 22.04
CA LEU A 109 -38.39 -8.25 21.13
C LEU A 109 -39.83 -7.91 21.51
N THR A 110 -40.09 -6.60 21.69
CA THR A 110 -41.43 -6.10 22.07
C THR A 110 -41.85 -5.03 21.07
N LEU A 111 -42.81 -5.35 20.20
CA LEU A 111 -43.51 -4.39 19.34
C LEU A 111 -44.73 -3.88 20.09
N THR A 112 -44.87 -2.56 20.24
CA THR A 112 -46.07 -1.92 20.81
C THR A 112 -46.71 -1.06 19.73
N GLU A 113 -47.99 -1.30 19.47
CA GLU A 113 -48.83 -0.57 18.52
C GLU A 113 -49.94 0.17 19.28
N PRO A 114 -50.07 1.50 19.11
CA PRO A 114 -51.20 2.26 19.67
C PRO A 114 -52.54 1.76 19.17
N ALA A 115 -53.61 2.06 19.93
CA ALA A 115 -54.96 1.74 19.51
C ALA A 115 -55.29 2.39 18.15
N TYR A 116 -56.00 1.68 17.30
CA TYR A 116 -56.48 2.13 15.99
C TYR A 116 -55.37 2.50 14.99
N THR A 117 -54.15 2.03 15.20
CA THR A 117 -53.02 2.21 14.27
C THR A 117 -53.03 1.14 13.18
N THR A 118 -52.59 1.49 11.97
CA THR A 118 -52.25 0.52 10.92
C THR A 118 -51.24 -0.49 11.49
N PRO A 119 -51.44 -1.80 11.32
CA PRO A 119 -50.48 -2.79 11.78
C PRO A 119 -49.09 -2.57 11.16
N SER A 120 -48.07 -2.62 11.99
CA SER A 120 -46.69 -2.52 11.56
C SER A 120 -46.25 -3.75 10.76
N GLU A 121 -45.37 -3.55 9.79
CA GLU A 121 -44.84 -4.59 8.94
C GLU A 121 -43.42 -4.91 9.35
N ILE A 122 -43.25 -6.06 10.02
CA ILE A 122 -41.95 -6.53 10.47
C ILE A 122 -41.72 -7.94 9.93
N TYR A 123 -40.62 -8.12 9.22
CA TYR A 123 -40.12 -9.42 8.78
C TYR A 123 -38.67 -9.55 9.14
N ILE A 124 -38.33 -10.40 10.11
CA ILE A 124 -36.97 -10.76 10.49
C ILE A 124 -36.58 -11.92 9.59
N ASP A 125 -35.88 -11.63 8.50
CA ASP A 125 -35.41 -12.62 7.51
C ASP A 125 -34.40 -13.56 8.14
N ARG A 126 -33.46 -13.00 8.88
CA ARG A 126 -32.40 -13.75 9.54
C ARG A 126 -31.88 -13.01 10.77
N VAL A 127 -31.25 -13.77 11.64
CA VAL A 127 -30.45 -13.25 12.74
C VAL A 127 -28.99 -13.56 12.47
N MET A 128 -28.11 -12.62 12.78
CA MET A 128 -26.66 -12.86 12.76
C MET A 128 -26.24 -13.37 14.14
N TYR A 129 -25.73 -14.58 14.16
CA TYR A 129 -25.11 -15.18 15.33
C TYR A 129 -23.67 -14.68 15.40
N ASN A 130 -23.43 -13.62 16.17
CA ASN A 130 -22.11 -13.04 16.35
C ASN A 130 -21.43 -13.72 17.55
N TYR A 131 -20.28 -14.35 17.32
CA TYR A 131 -19.65 -15.27 18.27
C TYR A 131 -18.24 -14.83 18.69
N ARG A 132 -17.73 -13.72 18.17
CA ARG A 132 -16.44 -13.14 18.56
C ARG A 132 -16.39 -11.65 18.22
N SER A 133 -15.46 -10.94 18.87
CA SER A 133 -15.07 -9.55 18.56
C SER A 133 -16.25 -8.57 18.52
N THR A 134 -17.24 -8.75 19.39
CA THR A 134 -18.44 -7.88 19.39
C THR A 134 -18.33 -6.73 20.39
N GLY A 135 -17.43 -6.83 21.37
CA GLY A 135 -17.34 -5.90 22.49
C GLY A 135 -18.45 -6.05 23.53
N TYR A 136 -19.27 -7.12 23.46
CA TYR A 136 -20.42 -7.37 24.34
C TYR A 136 -20.29 -8.60 25.23
N GLU A 137 -19.14 -9.22 25.36
CA GLU A 137 -18.97 -10.30 26.31
C GLU A 137 -19.31 -9.84 27.76
N ALA A 138 -20.02 -10.69 28.49
CA ALA A 138 -20.67 -10.38 29.76
C ALA A 138 -19.69 -10.02 30.92
N THR A 139 -18.40 -10.08 30.71
CA THR A 139 -17.36 -9.84 31.69
C THR A 139 -16.13 -9.13 31.11
N GLU A 140 -16.30 -7.95 30.48
CA GLU A 140 -15.18 -7.03 30.26
C GLU A 140 -14.32 -7.27 29.01
N LYS A 141 -14.83 -7.03 27.79
CA LYS A 141 -13.87 -6.89 26.67
C LYS A 141 -14.28 -5.86 25.65
N ILE A 142 -13.87 -4.65 25.89
CA ILE A 142 -13.23 -3.78 24.90
C ILE A 142 -11.75 -4.08 25.07
N ASN A 143 -11.03 -4.54 24.13
CA ASN A 143 -9.61 -4.88 24.06
C ASN A 143 -9.43 -6.23 23.40
N GLU A 144 -10.12 -6.40 22.28
CA GLU A 144 -10.02 -7.62 21.47
C GLU A 144 -8.78 -7.59 20.58
N SER A 145 -8.23 -6.39 20.33
CA SER A 145 -6.94 -6.22 19.67
C SER A 145 -5.79 -6.66 20.57
N ASP A 146 -4.73 -7.14 19.96
CA ASP A 146 -3.51 -7.57 20.64
C ASP A 146 -2.86 -6.42 21.45
N PRO A 147 -2.13 -6.73 22.53
CA PRO A 147 -1.62 -5.74 23.49
C PRO A 147 -0.64 -4.70 22.93
N CYS A 148 -0.05 -4.90 21.77
CA CYS A 148 0.85 -3.92 21.17
C CYS A 148 0.12 -2.74 20.50
N GLU A 149 -1.18 -2.84 20.31
CA GLU A 149 -1.98 -1.82 19.63
C GLU A 149 -2.14 -0.54 20.46
N ILE A 150 -1.90 0.61 19.82
CA ILE A 150 -1.85 1.92 20.49
C ILE A 150 -3.16 2.66 20.26
N ASN A 151 -3.83 3.12 21.33
CA ASN A 151 -5.03 3.94 21.21
C ASN A 151 -4.73 5.26 20.49
N ILE A 152 -5.63 5.66 19.58
CA ILE A 152 -5.48 6.88 18.77
C ILE A 152 -5.28 8.16 19.60
N ASN A 153 -5.73 8.21 20.85
CA ASN A 153 -5.59 9.35 21.75
C ASN A 153 -4.40 9.26 22.71
N CYS A 154 -3.43 8.36 22.45
CA CYS A 154 -2.18 8.33 23.19
C CYS A 154 -1.28 9.52 22.81
N SER A 155 -1.03 10.41 23.76
CA SER A 155 -0.03 11.48 23.61
C SER A 155 1.39 10.90 23.77
N PRO A 156 2.40 11.30 22.97
CA PRO A 156 2.33 12.37 21.97
C PRO A 156 1.90 11.89 20.57
N VAL A 157 1.82 10.58 20.31
CA VAL A 157 1.67 10.03 18.96
C VAL A 157 0.34 10.41 18.31
N GLY A 158 -0.75 10.37 19.07
CA GLY A 158 -2.08 10.72 18.60
C GLY A 158 -2.35 12.23 18.45
N ASP A 159 -1.52 13.09 19.05
CA ASP A 159 -1.83 14.53 19.17
C ASP A 159 -1.96 15.24 17.82
N ALA A 160 -1.17 14.86 16.83
CA ALA A 160 -1.17 15.42 15.48
C ALA A 160 -2.32 14.93 14.58
N TRP A 161 -3.09 13.92 15.00
CA TRP A 161 -4.06 13.19 14.17
C TRP A 161 -5.52 13.39 14.62
N GLN A 162 -5.80 14.49 15.30
CA GLN A 162 -7.11 14.72 15.92
C GLN A 162 -8.21 15.07 14.91
N ASP A 163 -7.86 15.55 13.73
CA ASP A 163 -8.81 15.79 12.64
C ASP A 163 -9.02 14.51 11.83
N GLU A 164 -7.96 13.88 11.37
CA GLU A 164 -8.00 12.69 10.49
C GLU A 164 -8.75 11.52 11.13
N LYS A 165 -8.54 11.27 12.42
CA LYS A 165 -9.23 10.21 13.16
C LYS A 165 -10.75 10.32 13.11
N ARG A 166 -11.30 11.56 12.99
CA ARG A 166 -12.75 11.81 12.97
C ARG A 166 -13.40 11.34 11.66
N GLY A 167 -12.60 11.20 10.60
CA GLY A 167 -13.03 10.62 9.33
C GLY A 167 -12.99 9.09 9.31
N VAL A 168 -12.18 8.47 10.17
CA VAL A 168 -12.02 7.00 10.19
C VAL A 168 -13.12 6.33 10.99
N ALA A 169 -13.70 5.26 10.42
CA ALA A 169 -14.77 4.51 11.07
C ALA A 169 -14.51 2.99 11.02
N ARG A 170 -15.00 2.30 12.06
CA ARG A 170 -15.20 0.85 12.06
C ARG A 170 -16.47 0.53 11.26
N ILE A 171 -16.40 -0.48 10.40
CA ILE A 171 -17.52 -0.89 9.55
C ILE A 171 -18.03 -2.26 10.00
N TYR A 172 -19.31 -2.33 10.40
CA TYR A 172 -20.01 -3.61 10.48
C TYR A 172 -20.51 -3.96 9.09
N VAL A 173 -19.89 -4.94 8.50
CA VAL A 173 -20.16 -5.42 7.15
C VAL A 173 -21.14 -6.59 7.22
N VAL A 174 -22.14 -6.59 6.36
CA VAL A 174 -23.00 -7.74 6.06
C VAL A 174 -22.72 -8.15 4.61
N GLU A 175 -22.33 -9.39 4.40
CA GLU A 175 -22.07 -9.94 3.08
C GLU A 175 -22.62 -11.37 2.97
N GLY A 176 -23.71 -11.55 2.22
CA GLY A 176 -24.38 -12.85 2.09
C GLY A 176 -24.80 -13.42 3.44
N ALA A 177 -24.23 -14.57 3.80
CA ALA A 177 -24.51 -15.28 5.04
C ALA A 177 -23.53 -14.99 6.18
N GLN A 178 -22.75 -13.92 6.11
CA GLN A 178 -21.75 -13.58 7.13
C GLN A 178 -21.77 -12.11 7.49
N ALA A 179 -21.29 -11.81 8.69
CA ALA A 179 -20.98 -10.46 9.12
C ALA A 179 -19.54 -10.38 9.60
N GLY A 180 -18.92 -9.20 9.46
CA GLY A 180 -17.53 -9.00 9.83
C GLY A 180 -17.18 -7.54 10.06
N TRP A 181 -15.94 -7.32 10.47
CA TRP A 181 -15.36 -6.01 10.66
C TRP A 181 -14.44 -5.60 9.53
N CYS A 182 -14.53 -4.34 9.17
CA CYS A 182 -13.56 -3.60 8.36
C CYS A 182 -13.37 -2.19 8.93
N SER A 183 -12.42 -1.48 8.37
CA SER A 183 -12.13 -0.08 8.63
C SER A 183 -12.21 0.72 7.33
N GLY A 184 -12.30 2.03 7.42
CA GLY A 184 -12.26 2.92 6.26
C GLY A 184 -12.35 4.37 6.69
N SER A 185 -12.48 5.28 5.73
CA SER A 185 -12.48 6.72 5.99
C SER A 185 -13.43 7.49 5.10
N LEU A 186 -14.12 8.49 5.68
CA LEU A 186 -14.70 9.59 4.91
C LEU A 186 -13.59 10.26 4.11
N ILE A 187 -13.88 10.62 2.87
CA ILE A 187 -12.92 11.22 1.95
C ILE A 187 -13.51 12.43 1.24
N ASN A 188 -12.73 13.50 1.16
CA ASN A 188 -13.11 14.77 0.54
C ASN A 188 -13.07 14.69 -0.98
N ASN A 189 -13.76 15.64 -1.64
CA ASN A 189 -13.73 15.79 -3.09
C ASN A 189 -13.54 17.26 -3.49
N THR A 190 -13.07 17.49 -4.72
CA THR A 190 -12.74 18.84 -5.21
C THR A 190 -13.96 19.75 -5.41
N ALA A 191 -15.19 19.22 -5.51
CA ALA A 191 -16.40 20.03 -5.56
C ALA A 191 -16.77 20.62 -4.19
N GLN A 192 -16.26 20.05 -3.11
CA GLN A 192 -16.60 20.42 -1.73
C GLN A 192 -18.12 20.54 -1.50
N ASP A 193 -18.82 19.51 -1.95
CA ASP A 193 -20.28 19.43 -1.95
C ASP A 193 -20.83 18.56 -0.81
N CYS A 194 -19.98 18.26 0.18
CA CYS A 194 -20.30 17.43 1.34
C CYS A 194 -20.73 16.01 1.04
N LYS A 195 -20.57 15.51 -0.18
CA LYS A 195 -20.95 14.12 -0.46
C LYS A 195 -20.27 13.20 0.53
N PRO A 196 -21.03 12.32 1.19
CA PRO A 196 -20.50 11.46 2.23
C PRO A 196 -19.83 10.23 1.61
N TYR A 197 -18.82 10.48 0.75
CA TYR A 197 -17.99 9.42 0.19
C TYR A 197 -17.13 8.80 1.28
N PHE A 198 -17.08 7.48 1.26
CA PHE A 198 -16.32 6.69 2.22
C PHE A 198 -15.50 5.64 1.50
N LEU A 199 -14.19 5.65 1.72
CA LEU A 199 -13.23 4.76 1.08
C LEU A 199 -12.86 3.61 2.01
N THR A 200 -12.89 2.39 1.50
CA THR A 200 -12.46 1.15 2.17
C THR A 200 -11.86 0.18 1.15
N ALA A 201 -11.59 -1.06 1.53
CA ALA A 201 -11.10 -2.11 0.64
C ALA A 201 -12.25 -2.88 -0.03
N LEU A 202 -12.04 -3.35 -1.26
CA LEU A 202 -13.03 -4.14 -1.98
C LEU A 202 -13.27 -5.50 -1.31
N HIS A 203 -12.22 -6.14 -0.76
CA HIS A 203 -12.37 -7.44 -0.10
C HIS A 203 -13.28 -7.40 1.14
N CYS A 204 -13.61 -6.21 1.67
CA CYS A 204 -14.62 -6.06 2.71
C CYS A 204 -16.04 -6.35 2.22
N GLY A 205 -16.29 -6.29 0.91
CA GLY A 205 -17.64 -6.47 0.36
C GLY A 205 -17.63 -6.82 -1.13
N VAL A 206 -16.77 -7.75 -1.56
CA VAL A 206 -16.65 -8.19 -2.97
C VAL A 206 -18.02 -8.59 -3.54
N SER A 207 -18.76 -9.40 -2.80
CA SER A 207 -20.06 -9.93 -3.21
C SER A 207 -21.25 -9.27 -2.48
N ALA A 208 -21.02 -8.18 -1.75
CA ALA A 208 -22.10 -7.48 -1.05
C ALA A 208 -23.10 -6.88 -2.04
N THR A 209 -24.33 -7.33 -1.96
CA THR A 209 -25.45 -6.79 -2.73
C THR A 209 -25.89 -5.43 -2.19
N ALA A 210 -26.71 -4.68 -2.94
CA ALA A 210 -27.30 -3.43 -2.45
C ALA A 210 -28.10 -3.66 -1.14
N ALA A 211 -28.82 -4.77 -1.02
CA ALA A 211 -29.54 -5.14 0.20
C ALA A 211 -28.59 -5.39 1.38
N ASN A 212 -27.42 -6.00 1.14
CA ASN A 212 -26.39 -6.14 2.17
C ASN A 212 -25.82 -4.78 2.59
N MET A 213 -25.49 -3.93 1.63
CA MET A 213 -24.90 -2.59 1.87
C MET A 213 -25.85 -1.64 2.60
N ASN A 214 -27.17 -1.76 2.39
CA ASN A 214 -28.17 -1.03 3.15
C ASN A 214 -28.14 -1.36 4.66
N GLN A 215 -27.54 -2.47 5.03
CA GLN A 215 -27.47 -2.96 6.41
C GLN A 215 -26.09 -2.72 7.04
N TRP A 216 -25.11 -2.17 6.30
CA TRP A 216 -23.81 -1.81 6.87
C TRP A 216 -23.94 -0.70 7.89
N LYS A 217 -23.07 -0.72 8.94
CA LYS A 217 -23.02 0.35 9.94
C LYS A 217 -21.59 0.88 10.05
N PHE A 218 -21.48 2.19 10.11
CA PHE A 218 -20.20 2.94 10.14
C PHE A 218 -20.10 3.66 11.47
N TYR A 219 -19.25 3.16 12.39
CA TYR A 219 -19.05 3.68 13.74
C TYR A 219 -17.86 4.63 13.77
N PHE A 220 -18.11 5.95 13.86
CA PHE A 220 -17.06 6.97 13.73
C PHE A 220 -16.29 7.24 15.03
N ARG A 221 -16.96 7.30 16.17
CA ARG A 221 -16.37 7.68 17.47
C ARG A 221 -16.13 6.48 18.38
N TYR A 222 -15.84 5.33 17.81
CA TYR A 222 -15.52 4.12 18.56
C TYR A 222 -14.05 4.13 18.95
N GLU A 223 -13.70 4.94 19.97
CA GLU A 223 -12.33 5.22 20.40
C GLU A 223 -12.23 5.44 21.90
N ALA A 224 -11.08 5.14 22.51
CA ALA A 224 -10.80 5.51 23.90
C ALA A 224 -10.65 7.03 24.02
N ALA A 225 -11.08 7.61 25.14
CA ALA A 225 -10.92 9.04 25.38
C ALA A 225 -9.45 9.46 25.61
N ALA A 226 -8.59 8.51 26.01
CA ALA A 226 -7.18 8.70 26.29
C ALA A 226 -6.40 7.42 25.94
N CYS A 227 -5.16 7.30 26.39
CA CYS A 227 -4.30 6.13 26.15
C CYS A 227 -4.81 4.86 26.87
N THR A 228 -5.50 5.02 28.00
CA THR A 228 -6.05 3.90 28.75
C THR A 228 -7.28 3.31 28.09
N ASN A 229 -7.32 2.00 27.95
CA ASN A 229 -8.47 1.30 27.43
C ASN A 229 -9.68 1.47 28.36
N PRO A 230 -10.88 1.80 27.84
CA PRO A 230 -12.10 1.81 28.63
C PRO A 230 -12.49 0.38 29.04
N THR A 231 -13.27 0.25 30.12
CA THR A 231 -13.73 -1.05 30.64
C THR A 231 -15.10 -1.47 30.06
N THR A 232 -15.80 -0.58 29.37
CA THR A 232 -17.13 -0.84 28.78
C THR A 232 -17.31 -0.09 27.46
N VAL A 233 -18.09 -0.65 26.56
CA VAL A 233 -18.46 -0.01 25.27
C VAL A 233 -19.25 1.28 25.51
N GLY A 234 -20.17 1.29 26.49
CA GLY A 234 -20.98 2.44 26.82
C GLY A 234 -21.65 3.09 25.60
N SER A 235 -21.59 4.43 25.52
CA SER A 235 -22.14 5.21 24.40
C SER A 235 -21.31 5.14 23.12
N LEU A 236 -20.14 4.52 23.12
CA LEU A 236 -19.28 4.43 21.93
C LEU A 236 -19.96 3.74 20.76
N ALA A 237 -20.82 2.75 21.05
CA ALA A 237 -21.55 1.99 20.03
C ALA A 237 -22.75 2.74 19.43
N SER A 238 -23.11 3.94 19.93
CA SER A 238 -24.27 4.71 19.45
C SER A 238 -23.96 5.70 18.32
N ASN A 239 -22.68 5.97 18.04
CA ASN A 239 -22.24 7.00 17.07
C ASN A 239 -22.00 6.37 15.69
N PHE A 240 -23.06 6.04 14.97
CA PHE A 240 -22.95 5.37 13.68
C PHE A 240 -23.87 5.97 12.60
N VAL A 241 -23.55 5.64 11.36
CA VAL A 241 -24.41 5.83 10.18
C VAL A 241 -24.78 4.45 9.64
N THR A 242 -26.03 4.27 9.19
CA THR A 242 -26.50 3.02 8.59
C THR A 242 -26.66 3.15 7.08
N GLY A 243 -26.25 2.10 6.37
CA GLY A 243 -26.44 1.94 4.93
C GLY A 243 -25.41 2.69 4.09
N CYS A 244 -25.19 2.16 2.90
CA CYS A 244 -24.37 2.81 1.87
C CYS A 244 -24.74 2.32 0.47
N LEU A 245 -24.31 3.08 -0.52
CA LEU A 245 -24.41 2.76 -1.95
C LEU A 245 -22.99 2.55 -2.51
N ARG A 246 -22.77 1.48 -3.27
CA ARG A 246 -21.55 1.26 -4.03
C ARG A 246 -21.43 2.31 -5.13
N ILE A 247 -20.32 3.00 -5.20
CA ILE A 247 -20.05 4.08 -6.19
C ILE A 247 -19.01 3.63 -7.21
N ALA A 248 -17.88 3.12 -6.73
CA ALA A 248 -16.78 2.62 -7.56
C ALA A 248 -15.99 1.56 -6.80
N ASP A 249 -15.36 0.66 -7.51
CA ASP A 249 -14.46 -0.32 -6.91
C ASP A 249 -13.39 -0.79 -7.91
N ALA A 250 -12.41 -1.54 -7.43
CA ALA A 250 -11.33 -2.05 -8.25
C ALA A 250 -11.75 -3.17 -9.22
N ALA A 251 -12.91 -3.79 -9.02
CA ALA A 251 -13.42 -4.99 -9.74
C ALA A 251 -12.37 -6.12 -9.87
N ASP A 252 -11.52 -6.27 -8.88
CA ASP A 252 -10.31 -7.10 -8.90
C ASP A 252 -10.38 -8.32 -7.97
N GLY A 253 -11.56 -8.57 -7.40
CA GLY A 253 -11.80 -9.69 -6.47
C GLY A 253 -11.10 -9.53 -5.12
N GLY A 254 -10.83 -8.29 -4.69
CA GLY A 254 -10.18 -7.98 -3.42
C GLY A 254 -8.65 -7.99 -3.52
N GLY A 255 -8.08 -7.28 -4.48
CA GLY A 255 -6.64 -7.10 -4.69
C GLY A 255 -5.98 -8.14 -5.60
N ASN A 256 -6.72 -9.13 -6.10
CA ASN A 256 -6.16 -10.22 -6.92
C ASN A 256 -5.54 -9.72 -8.24
N SER A 257 -6.12 -8.68 -8.85
CA SER A 257 -5.66 -8.15 -10.14
C SER A 257 -5.68 -6.63 -10.23
N GLY A 258 -5.81 -5.93 -9.10
CA GLY A 258 -5.85 -4.46 -9.01
C GLY A 258 -5.35 -3.96 -7.67
N SER A 259 -5.98 -2.93 -7.13
CA SER A 259 -5.54 -2.22 -5.93
C SER A 259 -6.52 -2.30 -4.74
N ASP A 260 -7.55 -3.13 -4.82
CA ASP A 260 -8.44 -3.47 -3.70
C ASP A 260 -9.17 -2.26 -3.08
N PHE A 261 -9.70 -1.33 -3.88
CA PHE A 261 -10.50 -0.25 -3.32
C PHE A 261 -11.99 -0.45 -3.51
N LEU A 262 -12.76 0.07 -2.56
CA LEU A 262 -14.20 0.22 -2.62
C LEU A 262 -14.57 1.63 -2.14
N LEU A 263 -15.16 2.43 -3.03
CA LEU A 263 -15.76 3.70 -2.70
C LEU A 263 -17.27 3.52 -2.54
N VAL A 264 -17.79 3.89 -1.38
CA VAL A 264 -19.22 3.92 -1.14
C VAL A 264 -19.67 5.35 -0.82
N LYS A 265 -20.96 5.62 -0.99
CA LYS A 265 -21.62 6.82 -0.49
C LYS A 265 -22.51 6.41 0.68
N LEU A 266 -22.32 6.99 1.85
CA LEU A 266 -23.08 6.67 3.06
C LEU A 266 -24.55 7.08 2.90
N GLY A 267 -25.43 6.30 3.48
CA GLY A 267 -26.86 6.43 3.35
C GLY A 267 -27.42 5.80 2.07
N ASN A 268 -28.56 6.28 1.63
CA ASN A 268 -29.24 5.84 0.42
C ASN A 268 -29.51 7.00 -0.54
N ALA A 269 -30.26 6.75 -1.61
CA ALA A 269 -30.54 7.77 -2.63
C ALA A 269 -31.35 8.97 -2.13
N ASN A 270 -32.09 8.83 -1.00
CA ASN A 270 -33.08 9.81 -0.57
C ASN A 270 -32.78 10.45 0.80
N ASN A 271 -31.78 9.98 1.54
CA ASN A 271 -31.46 10.48 2.88
C ASN A 271 -30.09 11.21 2.98
N GLU A 272 -29.47 11.58 1.86
CA GLU A 272 -28.13 12.18 1.81
C GLU A 272 -28.00 13.40 2.73
N SER A 273 -28.96 14.33 2.69
CA SER A 273 -28.94 15.51 3.58
C SER A 273 -29.02 15.15 5.06
N THR A 274 -29.80 14.12 5.42
CA THR A 274 -29.89 13.62 6.80
C THR A 274 -28.54 13.03 7.24
N ILE A 275 -27.91 12.23 6.39
CA ILE A 275 -26.57 11.66 6.66
C ILE A 275 -25.53 12.76 6.84
N ILE A 276 -25.48 13.76 5.95
CA ILE A 276 -24.56 14.90 6.05
C ILE A 276 -24.78 15.66 7.37
N ASN A 277 -26.02 15.95 7.73
CA ASN A 277 -26.34 16.65 8.99
C ASN A 277 -25.93 15.81 10.22
N ASN A 278 -26.11 14.49 10.17
CA ASN A 278 -25.67 13.58 11.23
C ASN A 278 -24.15 13.56 11.35
N LEU A 279 -23.42 13.45 10.24
CA LEU A 279 -21.94 13.51 10.19
C LEU A 279 -21.40 14.83 10.77
N LYS A 280 -22.04 15.95 10.47
CA LYS A 280 -21.69 17.30 11.00
C LYS A 280 -22.16 17.55 12.41
N SER A 281 -23.03 16.70 12.98
CA SER A 281 -23.54 16.87 14.35
C SER A 281 -22.42 16.88 15.39
N ALA A 282 -22.65 17.50 16.53
CA ALA A 282 -21.69 17.50 17.64
C ALA A 282 -21.35 16.07 18.13
N ASN A 283 -22.25 15.12 17.93
CA ASN A 283 -22.03 13.71 18.31
C ASN A 283 -21.00 13.03 17.43
N LEU A 284 -21.07 13.19 16.11
CA LEU A 284 -20.12 12.58 15.17
C LEU A 284 -18.96 13.50 14.89
N ASN A 285 -19.19 14.78 14.66
CA ASN A 285 -18.17 15.79 14.35
C ASN A 285 -17.15 15.26 13.35
N ALA A 286 -17.66 14.65 12.26
CA ALA A 286 -16.85 13.94 11.30
C ALA A 286 -15.93 14.86 10.49
N TYR A 287 -14.86 14.30 9.95
CA TYR A 287 -13.88 15.00 9.12
C TYR A 287 -13.76 14.27 7.79
N TRP A 288 -13.87 14.97 6.68
CA TRP A 288 -13.63 14.43 5.35
C TRP A 288 -12.13 14.48 5.07
N ASN A 289 -11.47 13.35 5.14
CA ASN A 289 -10.01 13.26 5.00
C ASN A 289 -9.55 13.65 3.59
N GLY A 290 -8.40 14.31 3.53
CA GLY A 290 -7.70 14.60 2.30
C GLY A 290 -7.08 13.35 1.67
N TRP A 291 -6.63 13.48 0.44
CA TRP A 291 -6.01 12.39 -0.31
C TRP A 291 -4.81 12.86 -1.12
N ASN A 292 -3.88 11.94 -1.36
CA ASN A 292 -2.70 12.13 -2.18
C ASN A 292 -2.58 10.98 -3.17
N ALA A 293 -2.91 11.25 -4.43
CA ALA A 293 -2.84 10.33 -5.56
C ALA A 293 -1.50 10.40 -6.31
N SER A 294 -0.48 11.03 -5.75
CA SER A 294 0.86 11.03 -6.32
C SER A 294 1.44 9.60 -6.35
N PRO A 295 2.08 9.18 -7.44
CA PRO A 295 2.75 7.88 -7.51
C PRO A 295 4.10 7.85 -6.77
N SER A 296 4.57 9.00 -6.28
CA SER A 296 5.86 9.11 -5.58
C SER A 296 5.80 8.49 -4.18
N PRO A 297 6.84 7.78 -3.74
CA PRO A 297 6.94 7.30 -2.38
C PRO A 297 6.89 8.44 -1.36
N THR A 298 6.31 8.18 -0.20
CA THR A 298 6.31 9.09 0.95
C THR A 298 7.16 8.53 2.08
N THR A 299 7.79 9.40 2.85
CA THR A 299 8.59 9.02 4.02
C THR A 299 7.79 9.24 5.29
N GLY A 300 7.46 8.17 5.98
CA GLY A 300 6.72 8.22 7.23
C GLY A 300 5.24 8.55 7.10
N GLY A 301 4.51 8.29 8.16
CA GLY A 301 3.08 8.49 8.28
C GLY A 301 2.44 7.54 9.29
N VAL A 302 1.12 7.39 9.19
CA VAL A 302 0.36 6.53 10.12
C VAL A 302 -0.74 5.74 9.43
N GLY A 303 -1.09 4.58 10.01
CA GLY A 303 -2.36 3.91 9.81
C GLY A 303 -3.30 4.21 10.98
N ILE A 304 -4.56 4.56 10.70
CA ILE A 304 -5.59 4.70 11.73
C ILE A 304 -6.69 3.67 11.42
N HIS A 305 -6.93 2.74 12.35
CA HIS A 305 -7.67 1.52 12.06
C HIS A 305 -8.42 0.96 13.28
N HIS A 306 -9.20 -0.10 13.07
CA HIS A 306 -9.93 -0.84 14.09
C HIS A 306 -9.55 -2.32 14.07
N PRO A 307 -8.40 -2.70 14.65
CA PRO A 307 -7.92 -4.08 14.68
C PRO A 307 -8.87 -4.93 15.53
N ALA A 308 -9.16 -6.16 15.08
CA ALA A 308 -10.15 -7.07 15.64
C ALA A 308 -11.56 -6.43 15.84
N GLY A 309 -11.85 -5.32 15.15
CA GLY A 309 -13.04 -4.50 15.40
C GLY A 309 -13.02 -3.73 16.73
N ASP A 310 -11.88 -3.65 17.38
CA ASP A 310 -11.67 -2.93 18.64
C ASP A 310 -11.74 -1.41 18.47
N ILE A 311 -11.61 -0.69 19.56
CA ILE A 311 -11.53 0.77 19.58
C ILE A 311 -10.39 1.26 18.68
N LYS A 312 -10.56 2.48 18.14
CA LYS A 312 -9.64 3.07 17.16
C LYS A 312 -8.19 3.11 17.63
N LYS A 313 -7.28 2.60 16.81
CA LYS A 313 -5.86 2.49 17.06
C LYS A 313 -5.06 3.30 16.04
N ILE A 314 -3.79 3.53 16.36
CA ILE A 314 -2.82 4.20 15.50
C ILE A 314 -1.52 3.39 15.45
N SER A 315 -1.01 3.17 14.24
CA SER A 315 0.29 2.55 13.99
C SER A 315 1.14 3.51 13.16
N THR A 316 2.45 3.59 13.42
CA THR A 316 3.34 4.57 12.79
C THR A 316 4.40 3.89 11.94
N PHE A 317 4.77 4.49 10.81
CA PHE A 317 5.94 4.10 10.03
C PHE A 317 6.82 5.33 9.75
N SER A 318 8.14 5.16 9.73
CA SER A 318 9.11 6.23 9.53
C SER A 318 9.95 6.06 8.26
N GLY A 319 9.91 4.89 7.65
CA GLY A 319 10.63 4.61 6.40
C GLY A 319 9.85 5.03 5.16
N ASN A 320 10.48 4.91 3.99
CA ASN A 320 9.82 5.13 2.71
C ASN A 320 8.78 4.05 2.40
N THR A 321 7.66 4.46 1.80
CA THR A 321 6.77 3.49 1.17
C THR A 321 7.45 2.85 -0.04
N VAL A 322 7.34 1.53 -0.16
CA VAL A 322 7.94 0.77 -1.26
C VAL A 322 6.84 0.29 -2.22
N SER A 323 7.04 0.57 -3.51
CA SER A 323 6.11 0.09 -4.55
C SER A 323 6.14 -1.43 -4.65
N THR A 324 4.98 -2.07 -4.58
CA THR A 324 4.81 -3.53 -4.64
C THR A 324 3.47 -3.91 -5.28
N GLN A 325 3.11 -5.18 -5.19
CA GLN A 325 1.83 -5.73 -5.60
C GLN A 325 1.32 -6.70 -4.52
N TRP A 326 0.00 -6.83 -4.40
CA TRP A 326 -0.61 -7.89 -3.59
C TRP A 326 -0.83 -9.15 -4.44
N GLY A 327 -1.69 -9.04 -5.46
CA GLY A 327 -1.95 -10.09 -6.44
C GLY A 327 -1.08 -9.95 -7.71
N SER A 328 -1.71 -9.92 -8.88
CA SER A 328 -1.03 -9.89 -10.18
C SER A 328 -0.73 -8.49 -10.72
N ALA A 329 -1.36 -7.43 -10.18
CA ALA A 329 -1.20 -6.06 -10.68
C ALA A 329 0.09 -5.40 -10.15
N THR A 330 1.11 -5.37 -10.98
CA THR A 330 2.41 -4.77 -10.62
C THR A 330 2.27 -3.29 -10.26
N GLY A 331 2.90 -2.89 -9.17
CA GLY A 331 2.92 -1.50 -8.73
C GLY A 331 1.61 -0.99 -8.11
N SER A 332 0.63 -1.86 -7.86
CA SER A 332 -0.68 -1.50 -7.32
C SER A 332 -0.69 -1.16 -5.84
N HIS A 333 0.33 -1.57 -5.09
CA HIS A 333 0.35 -1.44 -3.63
C HIS A 333 1.59 -0.71 -3.11
N TRP A 334 1.45 -0.07 -1.95
CA TRP A 334 2.53 0.32 -1.07
C TRP A 334 2.81 -0.80 -0.07
N ARG A 335 4.08 -1.14 0.10
CA ARG A 335 4.56 -1.96 1.22
C ARG A 335 5.19 -1.02 2.24
N ILE A 336 4.79 -1.18 3.50
CA ILE A 336 5.35 -0.46 4.65
C ILE A 336 5.72 -1.44 5.75
N THR A 337 6.59 -1.03 6.64
CA THR A 337 6.87 -1.73 7.91
C THR A 337 6.63 -0.76 9.04
N TRP A 338 5.88 -1.20 10.05
CA TRP A 338 5.59 -0.38 11.22
C TRP A 338 6.84 -0.17 12.06
N THR A 339 6.93 0.97 12.71
CA THR A 339 8.06 1.35 13.55
C THR A 339 7.59 1.72 14.95
N ALA A 340 8.42 1.42 15.93
CA ALA A 340 8.18 1.83 17.32
C ALA A 340 8.12 3.36 17.43
N ASN A 341 7.30 3.83 18.37
CA ASN A 341 7.14 5.24 18.71
C ASN A 341 7.13 5.43 20.23
N ALA A 342 6.87 6.66 20.70
CA ALA A 342 6.89 6.98 22.14
C ALA A 342 5.87 6.19 22.98
N ASN A 343 4.81 5.65 22.38
CA ASN A 343 3.73 4.92 23.05
C ASN A 343 3.81 3.40 22.87
N GLY A 344 4.73 2.89 22.05
CA GLY A 344 4.88 1.47 21.78
C GLY A 344 5.10 1.16 20.32
N HIS A 345 4.58 0.04 19.85
CA HIS A 345 4.74 -0.42 18.47
C HIS A 345 3.40 -1.00 17.98
N GLY A 346 2.56 -0.18 17.32
CA GLY A 346 1.33 -0.65 16.70
C GLY A 346 1.60 -1.43 15.40
N VAL A 347 0.65 -2.26 15.02
CA VAL A 347 0.63 -3.09 13.80
C VAL A 347 -0.75 -2.99 13.15
N THR A 348 -1.14 -3.94 12.29
CA THR A 348 -2.53 -4.15 11.86
C THR A 348 -2.96 -5.59 12.11
N GLU A 349 -4.26 -5.80 12.29
CA GLU A 349 -4.86 -7.11 12.49
C GLU A 349 -6.11 -7.26 11.61
N GLY A 350 -6.73 -8.44 11.61
CA GLY A 350 -8.04 -8.63 11.00
C GLY A 350 -9.04 -7.59 11.51
N GLY A 351 -9.87 -6.99 10.65
CA GLY A 351 -10.72 -5.84 10.98
C GLY A 351 -10.09 -4.48 10.64
N SER A 352 -8.76 -4.37 10.56
CA SER A 352 -8.08 -3.17 10.03
C SER A 352 -8.24 -3.00 8.51
N SER A 353 -8.68 -4.01 7.80
CA SER A 353 -8.94 -4.04 6.36
C SER A 353 -9.65 -2.79 5.86
N GLY A 354 -9.14 -2.17 4.79
CA GLY A 354 -9.66 -0.94 4.23
C GLY A 354 -9.29 0.35 4.98
N SER A 355 -8.58 0.25 6.10
CA SER A 355 -8.13 1.44 6.84
C SER A 355 -7.21 2.32 6.00
N PRO A 356 -7.28 3.66 6.18
CA PRO A 356 -6.43 4.59 5.46
C PRO A 356 -4.98 4.53 5.96
N LEU A 357 -4.04 4.61 5.02
CA LEU A 357 -2.65 4.97 5.27
C LEU A 357 -2.50 6.46 4.99
N PHE A 358 -2.05 7.23 5.97
CA PHE A 358 -1.80 8.67 5.85
C PHE A 358 -0.31 8.95 5.67
N ASP A 359 0.01 9.92 4.83
CA ASP A 359 1.33 10.55 4.82
C ASP A 359 1.46 11.58 5.98
N ASN A 360 2.66 12.13 6.17
CA ASN A 360 2.92 13.12 7.23
C ASN A 360 2.17 14.45 7.06
N THR A 361 1.46 14.66 5.96
CA THR A 361 0.64 15.86 5.69
C THR A 361 -0.84 15.64 5.97
N GLY A 362 -1.22 14.46 6.50
CA GLY A 362 -2.61 14.10 6.83
C GLY A 362 -3.45 13.66 5.63
N ASN A 363 -2.83 13.30 4.50
CA ASN A 363 -3.55 12.87 3.31
C ASN A 363 -3.49 11.34 3.14
N ILE A 364 -4.59 10.75 2.72
CA ILE A 364 -4.70 9.30 2.45
C ILE A 364 -3.89 8.97 1.19
N ILE A 365 -2.92 8.06 1.32
CA ILE A 365 -2.07 7.54 0.23
C ILE A 365 -2.42 6.10 -0.16
N GLY A 366 -3.29 5.42 0.58
CA GLY A 366 -3.72 4.07 0.28
C GLY A 366 -4.71 3.49 1.29
N THR A 367 -5.23 2.30 0.96
CA THR A 367 -6.17 1.50 1.78
C THR A 367 -5.59 0.14 2.08
N LEU A 368 -5.71 -0.35 3.33
CA LEU A 368 -5.14 -1.63 3.75
C LEU A 368 -5.80 -2.82 3.03
N THR A 369 -5.01 -3.56 2.29
CA THR A 369 -5.39 -4.88 1.75
C THR A 369 -5.07 -5.99 2.75
N GLY A 370 -3.89 -5.97 3.37
CA GLY A 370 -3.47 -6.95 4.34
C GLY A 370 -1.96 -6.96 4.54
N GLY A 371 -1.46 -7.97 5.22
CA GLY A 371 -0.02 -8.11 5.46
C GLY A 371 0.32 -9.20 6.44
N GLY A 372 1.55 -9.15 6.91
CA GLY A 372 2.10 -10.13 7.85
C GLY A 372 2.43 -9.56 9.22
N SER A 373 2.12 -8.28 9.48
CA SER A 373 2.38 -7.67 10.77
C SER A 373 1.44 -8.23 11.85
N PHE A 374 1.97 -8.50 13.02
CA PHE A 374 1.26 -8.92 14.24
C PHE A 374 2.08 -8.49 15.44
N CYS A 375 1.49 -8.43 16.63
CA CYS A 375 2.25 -8.17 17.85
C CYS A 375 3.40 -9.16 18.09
N THR A 376 3.32 -10.35 17.49
CA THR A 376 4.39 -11.37 17.49
C THR A 376 5.31 -11.30 16.27
N ALA A 377 5.05 -10.39 15.30
CA ALA A 377 5.77 -10.24 14.05
C ALA A 377 5.87 -8.76 13.64
N LEU A 378 6.42 -7.94 14.53
CA LEU A 378 6.46 -6.47 14.42
C LEU A 378 7.20 -5.94 13.18
N SER A 379 8.19 -6.68 12.66
CA SER A 379 8.97 -6.32 11.48
C SER A 379 8.38 -6.82 10.16
N ALA A 380 7.30 -7.60 10.20
CA ALA A 380 6.65 -8.06 8.99
C ALA A 380 5.91 -6.89 8.31
N PRO A 381 5.94 -6.80 6.97
CA PRO A 381 5.35 -5.69 6.25
C PRO A 381 3.84 -5.85 6.07
N ASP A 382 3.16 -4.71 5.94
CA ASP A 382 1.79 -4.61 5.46
C ASP A 382 1.72 -3.96 4.08
N GLN A 383 0.62 -4.21 3.36
CA GLN A 383 0.41 -3.75 2.00
C GLN A 383 -0.90 -2.99 1.87
N TYR A 384 -0.79 -1.79 1.31
CA TYR A 384 -1.88 -0.86 1.09
C TYR A 384 -2.08 -0.63 -0.40
N GLY A 385 -3.28 -0.82 -0.92
CA GLY A 385 -3.62 -0.42 -2.27
C GLY A 385 -3.37 1.07 -2.45
N LYS A 386 -2.59 1.44 -3.49
CA LYS A 386 -2.15 2.84 -3.70
C LYS A 386 -3.31 3.73 -4.11
N MET A 387 -3.44 4.90 -3.49
CA MET A 387 -4.34 5.95 -3.96
C MET A 387 -4.04 6.33 -5.43
N ALA A 388 -2.75 6.40 -5.81
CA ALA A 388 -2.34 6.63 -7.19
C ALA A 388 -2.83 5.56 -8.18
N TYR A 389 -2.95 4.31 -7.75
CA TYR A 389 -3.47 3.22 -8.58
C TYR A 389 -5.01 3.23 -8.61
N HIS A 390 -5.66 3.47 -7.47
CA HIS A 390 -7.11 3.67 -7.38
C HIS A 390 -7.58 4.80 -8.31
N TRP A 391 -6.71 5.79 -8.57
CA TRP A 391 -7.03 7.02 -9.28
C TRP A 391 -7.53 6.75 -10.69
N THR A 392 -6.77 5.99 -11.50
CA THR A 392 -7.11 5.71 -12.90
C THR A 392 -6.67 4.34 -13.42
N ASN A 393 -6.03 3.48 -12.61
CA ASN A 393 -5.29 2.33 -13.13
C ASN A 393 -6.04 0.98 -13.04
N ASN A 394 -7.19 0.92 -12.34
CA ASN A 394 -7.99 -0.33 -12.28
C ASN A 394 -8.86 -0.56 -13.53
N GLY A 395 -9.00 0.44 -14.40
CA GLY A 395 -9.79 0.35 -15.65
C GLY A 395 -10.08 1.73 -16.23
N THR A 396 -10.87 1.78 -17.30
CA THR A 396 -11.13 3.02 -18.04
C THR A 396 -12.50 3.64 -17.75
N THR A 397 -13.40 2.93 -17.08
CA THR A 397 -14.74 3.45 -16.75
C THR A 397 -14.74 4.12 -15.38
N ALA A 398 -15.61 5.10 -15.18
CA ALA A 398 -15.71 5.86 -13.93
C ALA A 398 -15.90 4.97 -12.68
N ILE A 399 -16.64 3.86 -12.82
CA ILE A 399 -16.89 2.93 -11.71
C ILE A 399 -15.67 2.11 -11.29
N LEU A 400 -14.57 2.16 -12.06
CA LEU A 400 -13.29 1.48 -11.78
C LEU A 400 -12.20 2.46 -11.33
N GLN A 401 -12.53 3.71 -11.07
CA GLN A 401 -11.59 4.79 -10.77
C GLN A 401 -12.10 5.68 -9.65
N LEU A 402 -11.20 6.27 -8.86
CA LEU A 402 -11.55 7.29 -7.87
C LEU A 402 -11.60 8.70 -8.46
N LYS A 403 -10.80 9.01 -9.48
CA LYS A 403 -10.70 10.35 -10.07
C LYS A 403 -12.05 11.00 -10.40
N PRO A 404 -12.99 10.34 -11.09
CA PRO A 404 -14.27 10.98 -11.44
C PRO A 404 -15.13 11.41 -10.23
N TRP A 405 -14.92 10.79 -9.08
CA TRP A 405 -15.69 11.01 -7.86
C TRP A 405 -15.01 11.98 -6.88
N LEU A 406 -13.66 11.92 -6.81
CA LEU A 406 -12.88 12.75 -5.90
C LEU A 406 -12.35 14.03 -6.55
N ASP A 407 -12.27 14.08 -7.89
CA ASP A 407 -12.00 15.30 -8.67
C ASP A 407 -13.12 15.64 -9.66
N PRO A 408 -14.41 15.75 -9.21
CA PRO A 408 -15.52 16.05 -10.09
C PRO A 408 -15.45 17.49 -10.66
N ALA A 409 -14.74 18.39 -10.00
CA ALA A 409 -14.47 19.74 -10.52
C ALA A 409 -13.40 19.75 -11.63
N ASN A 410 -12.77 18.57 -11.90
CA ASN A 410 -11.76 18.37 -12.94
C ASN A 410 -10.56 19.33 -12.81
N LEU A 411 -10.13 19.55 -11.57
CA LEU A 411 -8.98 20.41 -11.24
C LEU A 411 -7.66 19.75 -11.64
N ASN A 412 -7.67 18.43 -11.88
CA ASN A 412 -6.50 17.60 -12.20
C ASN A 412 -5.39 17.67 -11.14
N VAL A 413 -5.77 17.94 -9.89
CA VAL A 413 -4.85 17.89 -8.76
C VAL A 413 -4.59 16.44 -8.34
N LEU A 414 -3.38 16.18 -7.87
CA LEU A 414 -3.00 14.88 -7.30
C LEU A 414 -3.05 14.87 -5.77
N VAL A 415 -3.19 16.02 -5.14
CA VAL A 415 -3.31 16.16 -3.69
C VAL A 415 -4.46 17.11 -3.39
N PHE A 416 -5.31 16.74 -2.44
CA PHE A 416 -6.42 17.56 -2.00
C PHE A 416 -6.63 17.40 -0.49
N GLY A 417 -6.65 18.51 0.25
CA GLY A 417 -6.70 18.50 1.70
C GLY A 417 -8.05 18.08 2.28
N GLY A 418 -8.04 17.67 3.53
CA GLY A 418 -9.25 17.35 4.29
C GLY A 418 -10.01 18.59 4.75
N SER A 419 -11.27 18.40 5.20
CA SER A 419 -12.14 19.47 5.72
C SER A 419 -13.10 18.94 6.78
N ALA A 420 -13.34 19.76 7.80
CA ALA A 420 -14.40 19.53 8.79
C ALA A 420 -15.79 19.93 8.26
N ASP A 421 -15.84 20.82 7.29
CA ASP A 421 -17.09 21.26 6.64
C ASP A 421 -16.86 21.51 5.14
N PRO A 422 -16.85 20.47 4.29
CA PRO A 422 -16.72 20.64 2.85
C PRO A 422 -18.05 21.02 2.16
N CYS A 423 -19.06 21.50 2.90
CA CYS A 423 -20.34 21.94 2.32
C CYS A 423 -20.34 23.37 1.84
N THR A 424 -19.35 24.12 2.18
CA THR A 424 -19.16 25.45 1.63
C THR A 424 -18.09 25.35 0.56
N PRO A 425 -18.45 25.41 -0.74
CA PRO A 425 -17.44 25.64 -1.75
C PRO A 425 -16.61 26.82 -1.28
N THR A 426 -15.32 26.59 -1.02
CA THR A 426 -14.43 27.72 -0.77
C THR A 426 -14.60 28.65 -1.96
N THR A 427 -15.08 29.89 -1.73
CA THR A 427 -14.98 30.92 -2.78
C THR A 427 -13.53 30.88 -3.19
N PRO A 428 -13.22 30.58 -4.46
CA PRO A 428 -11.85 30.51 -4.89
C PRO A 428 -11.15 31.79 -4.46
N VAL A 429 -10.12 31.68 -3.64
CA VAL A 429 -9.22 32.79 -3.30
C VAL A 429 -8.05 32.75 -4.25
N ALA A 430 -7.37 33.88 -4.42
CA ALA A 430 -6.13 33.90 -5.17
C ALA A 430 -5.17 32.82 -4.63
N PRO A 431 -4.46 32.10 -5.47
CA PRO A 431 -3.50 31.10 -5.01
C PRO A 431 -2.44 31.71 -4.10
N VAL A 432 -1.88 30.90 -3.21
CA VAL A 432 -0.60 31.15 -2.57
C VAL A 432 0.36 30.09 -3.08
N ALA A 433 1.31 30.51 -3.91
CA ALA A 433 2.26 29.61 -4.56
C ALA A 433 3.23 29.01 -3.55
N ASN A 434 3.48 27.72 -3.65
CA ASN A 434 4.51 26.98 -2.91
C ASN A 434 4.88 25.70 -3.64
N PHE A 435 6.12 25.21 -3.44
CA PHE A 435 6.59 23.96 -4.05
C PHE A 435 7.76 23.34 -3.29
N VAL A 436 8.08 22.09 -3.60
CA VAL A 436 9.24 21.37 -3.10
C VAL A 436 9.89 20.56 -4.21
N ALA A 437 11.20 20.38 -4.13
CA ALA A 437 11.95 19.44 -4.98
C ALA A 437 12.25 18.15 -4.19
N ASN A 438 12.33 17.01 -4.88
CA ASN A 438 12.75 15.75 -4.29
C ASN A 438 14.23 15.72 -3.88
N ALA A 439 15.06 16.56 -4.49
CA ALA A 439 16.46 16.77 -4.14
C ALA A 439 16.87 18.21 -4.43
N THR A 440 17.72 18.82 -3.57
CA THR A 440 18.24 20.19 -3.74
C THR A 440 19.74 20.24 -4.00
N SER A 441 20.45 19.11 -3.84
CA SER A 441 21.86 18.96 -4.21
C SER A 441 21.99 17.74 -5.12
N VAL A 442 22.49 17.92 -6.33
CA VAL A 442 22.51 16.91 -7.38
C VAL A 442 23.76 17.00 -8.23
N THR A 443 24.03 15.95 -9.02
CA THR A 443 25.12 15.94 -10.04
C THR A 443 24.60 16.35 -11.42
N PRO A 444 25.47 16.75 -12.36
CA PRO A 444 25.08 17.00 -13.74
C PRO A 444 24.38 15.79 -14.39
N GLY A 445 23.27 16.03 -15.08
CA GLY A 445 22.46 14.99 -15.71
C GLY A 445 21.33 14.45 -14.83
N THR A 446 21.29 14.80 -13.54
CA THR A 446 20.23 14.34 -12.62
C THR A 446 18.90 14.98 -12.93
N THR A 447 17.83 14.15 -12.94
CA THR A 447 16.44 14.60 -13.04
C THR A 447 15.89 14.92 -11.66
N VAL A 448 15.46 16.16 -11.46
CA VAL A 448 14.78 16.62 -10.23
C VAL A 448 13.28 16.74 -10.48
N SER A 449 12.49 16.13 -9.62
CA SER A 449 11.04 16.22 -9.64
C SER A 449 10.56 17.31 -8.69
N PHE A 450 9.72 18.22 -9.17
CA PHE A 450 9.11 19.27 -8.38
C PHE A 450 7.66 18.91 -8.08
N THR A 451 7.21 19.19 -6.86
CA THR A 451 5.83 19.00 -6.42
C THR A 451 5.24 20.36 -6.04
N ASP A 452 4.12 20.70 -6.67
CA ASP A 452 3.32 21.86 -6.33
C ASP A 452 2.64 21.68 -4.96
N LEU A 453 2.79 22.66 -4.09
CA LEU A 453 2.16 22.74 -2.76
C LEU A 453 1.31 24.01 -2.63
N SER A 454 0.96 24.65 -3.74
CA SER A 454 0.18 25.88 -3.74
C SER A 454 -1.22 25.67 -3.18
N THR A 455 -1.71 26.64 -2.41
CA THR A 455 -3.09 26.69 -1.89
C THR A 455 -3.97 27.56 -2.78
N GLY A 456 -5.30 27.65 -2.49
CA GLY A 456 -6.22 28.50 -3.25
C GLY A 456 -6.66 27.92 -4.59
N ILE A 457 -6.44 26.63 -4.82
CA ILE A 457 -6.89 25.87 -6.00
C ILE A 457 -6.40 26.50 -7.31
N PRO A 458 -5.09 26.47 -7.64
CA PRO A 458 -4.56 26.91 -8.91
C PRO A 458 -5.17 26.11 -10.07
N THR A 459 -5.42 26.78 -11.19
CA THR A 459 -5.89 26.15 -12.43
C THR A 459 -4.83 26.16 -13.54
N SER A 460 -3.72 26.86 -13.30
CA SER A 460 -2.55 26.87 -14.19
C SER A 460 -1.28 27.19 -13.43
N TRP A 461 -0.17 26.69 -13.95
CA TRP A 461 1.19 26.80 -13.41
C TRP A 461 2.12 27.35 -14.47
N ALA A 462 3.11 28.14 -14.05
CA ALA A 462 4.21 28.56 -14.89
C ALA A 462 5.51 28.49 -14.11
N TRP A 463 6.35 27.53 -14.49
CA TRP A 463 7.64 27.29 -13.88
C TRP A 463 8.74 28.03 -14.64
N SER A 464 9.69 28.58 -13.92
CA SER A 464 10.90 29.16 -14.50
C SER A 464 12.13 28.81 -13.67
N VAL A 465 13.27 28.66 -14.37
CA VAL A 465 14.56 28.34 -13.76
C VAL A 465 15.60 29.34 -14.26
N SER A 466 16.37 29.91 -13.34
CA SER A 466 17.46 30.83 -13.65
C SER A 466 18.78 30.27 -13.09
N PRO A 467 19.89 30.30 -13.87
CA PRO A 467 20.00 30.81 -15.24
C PRO A 467 19.19 30.03 -16.26
N ALA A 468 18.85 30.64 -17.41
CA ALA A 468 18.00 30.05 -18.45
C ALA A 468 18.70 28.94 -19.29
N THR A 469 19.92 28.60 -18.96
CA THR A 469 20.73 27.56 -19.63
C THR A 469 21.31 26.59 -18.61
N GLY A 470 21.74 25.41 -19.06
CA GLY A 470 22.33 24.40 -18.20
C GLY A 470 21.31 23.41 -17.62
N TRP A 471 20.08 23.46 -18.06
CA TRP A 471 19.01 22.55 -17.69
C TRP A 471 18.03 22.35 -18.85
N SER A 472 17.17 21.33 -18.76
CA SER A 472 16.09 21.06 -19.72
C SER A 472 14.92 20.35 -19.03
N TYR A 473 13.72 20.47 -19.57
CA TYR A 473 12.61 19.61 -19.10
C TYR A 473 12.83 18.16 -19.54
N ALA A 474 12.53 17.22 -18.66
CA ALA A 474 12.51 15.80 -19.00
C ALA A 474 11.39 15.49 -20.01
N ALA A 475 11.48 14.34 -20.69
CA ALA A 475 10.47 13.93 -21.68
C ALA A 475 9.06 13.88 -21.05
N GLY A 476 8.10 14.52 -21.70
CA GLY A 476 6.73 14.64 -21.20
C GLY A 476 6.50 15.75 -20.16
N SER A 477 7.53 16.53 -19.82
CA SER A 477 7.44 17.64 -18.89
C SER A 477 7.55 19.02 -19.58
N SER A 478 7.06 20.07 -18.95
CA SER A 478 7.09 21.44 -19.49
C SER A 478 6.93 22.47 -18.37
N ALA A 479 7.08 23.76 -18.72
CA ALA A 479 6.86 24.87 -17.79
C ALA A 479 5.42 25.01 -17.28
N SER A 480 4.45 24.38 -17.92
CA SER A 480 3.03 24.54 -17.61
C SER A 480 2.39 23.33 -16.92
N VAL A 481 3.14 22.27 -16.68
CA VAL A 481 2.62 21.13 -15.90
C VAL A 481 2.68 21.43 -14.40
N GLN A 482 1.75 20.88 -13.64
CA GLN A 482 1.68 21.09 -12.18
C GLN A 482 2.96 20.64 -11.47
N ASN A 483 3.46 19.45 -11.81
CA ASN A 483 4.61 18.81 -11.17
C ASN A 483 5.68 18.49 -12.23
N PRO A 484 6.55 19.45 -12.59
CA PRO A 484 7.53 19.22 -13.65
C PRO A 484 8.71 18.37 -13.19
N GLN A 485 9.31 17.71 -14.17
CA GLN A 485 10.61 17.07 -14.03
C GLN A 485 11.65 17.85 -14.86
N ILE A 486 12.76 18.22 -14.23
CA ILE A 486 13.80 19.04 -14.83
C ILE A 486 15.14 18.34 -14.69
N VAL A 487 15.87 18.22 -15.80
CA VAL A 487 17.23 17.69 -15.85
C VAL A 487 18.21 18.83 -15.73
N PHE A 488 19.09 18.81 -14.72
CA PHE A 488 20.14 19.81 -14.53
C PHE A 488 21.46 19.30 -15.06
N ASN A 489 21.92 19.87 -16.17
CA ASN A 489 23.06 19.36 -16.94
C ASN A 489 24.40 20.05 -16.66
N THR A 490 24.38 21.23 -16.05
CA THR A 490 25.59 22.03 -15.85
C THR A 490 25.76 22.40 -14.38
N VAL A 491 26.98 22.29 -13.89
CA VAL A 491 27.37 22.72 -12.53
C VAL A 491 27.01 24.19 -12.31
N GLY A 492 26.36 24.46 -11.16
CA GLY A 492 25.93 25.79 -10.79
C GLY A 492 24.83 25.79 -9.75
N GLN A 493 24.35 26.97 -9.41
CA GLN A 493 23.22 27.18 -8.53
C GLN A 493 22.03 27.70 -9.34
N TYR A 494 20.87 27.10 -9.14
CA TYR A 494 19.68 27.41 -9.88
C TYR A 494 18.58 27.92 -8.95
N THR A 495 18.05 29.08 -9.28
CA THR A 495 16.84 29.64 -8.68
C THR A 495 15.63 29.10 -9.42
N VAL A 496 14.66 28.58 -8.70
CA VAL A 496 13.41 28.04 -9.28
C VAL A 496 12.24 28.90 -8.82
N SER A 497 11.36 29.26 -9.75
CA SER A 497 10.14 30.01 -9.44
C SER A 497 8.91 29.30 -9.99
N LEU A 498 7.84 29.31 -9.23
CA LEU A 498 6.52 28.84 -9.62
C LEU A 498 5.53 29.99 -9.56
N THR A 499 4.84 30.29 -10.65
CA THR A 499 3.64 31.11 -10.67
C THR A 499 2.43 30.19 -10.68
N ALA A 500 1.59 30.27 -9.65
CA ALA A 500 0.31 29.57 -9.56
C ALA A 500 -0.83 30.55 -9.83
N THR A 501 -1.78 30.22 -10.69
CA THR A 501 -2.85 31.13 -11.14
C THR A 501 -4.21 30.44 -11.12
N ASN A 502 -5.25 31.19 -10.71
CA ASN A 502 -6.66 30.85 -10.91
C ASN A 502 -7.46 32.08 -11.34
N ALA A 503 -8.79 31.98 -11.44
CA ALA A 503 -9.66 33.08 -11.85
C ALA A 503 -9.65 34.30 -10.88
N GLN A 504 -9.16 34.14 -9.65
CA GLN A 504 -9.13 35.17 -8.60
C GLN A 504 -7.78 35.90 -8.53
N GLY A 505 -6.76 35.39 -9.21
CA GLY A 505 -5.43 36.02 -9.25
C GLY A 505 -4.30 35.01 -9.46
N SER A 506 -3.10 35.52 -9.25
CA SER A 506 -1.86 34.71 -9.31
C SER A 506 -0.93 35.09 -8.16
N ASP A 507 -0.10 34.14 -7.75
CA ASP A 507 0.98 34.35 -6.80
C ASP A 507 2.24 33.65 -7.30
N VAL A 508 3.41 34.10 -6.82
CA VAL A 508 4.73 33.63 -7.26
C VAL A 508 5.57 33.27 -6.06
N GLU A 509 5.97 32.02 -5.97
CA GLU A 509 7.01 31.56 -5.05
C GLU A 509 8.36 31.45 -5.77
N THR A 510 9.41 32.02 -5.19
CA THR A 510 10.78 31.97 -5.73
C THR A 510 11.74 31.47 -4.67
N LYS A 511 12.39 30.34 -4.95
CA LYS A 511 13.43 29.74 -4.10
C LYS A 511 14.79 29.98 -4.74
N ASN A 512 15.54 30.93 -4.15
CA ASN A 512 16.84 31.35 -4.65
C ASN A 512 17.90 30.29 -4.38
N ASN A 513 18.76 29.99 -5.39
CA ASN A 513 19.83 28.99 -5.31
C ASN A 513 19.34 27.64 -4.78
N TYR A 514 18.11 27.27 -5.17
CA TYR A 514 17.40 26.16 -4.58
C TYR A 514 17.94 24.79 -5.01
N ILE A 515 18.40 24.67 -6.26
CA ILE A 515 19.08 23.47 -6.75
C ILE A 515 20.55 23.81 -6.91
N VAL A 516 21.40 23.05 -6.23
CA VAL A 516 22.86 23.12 -6.33
C VAL A 516 23.34 21.92 -7.13
N VAL A 517 23.86 22.17 -8.31
CA VAL A 517 24.46 21.15 -9.16
C VAL A 517 25.97 21.21 -8.94
N ALA A 518 26.53 20.21 -8.33
CA ALA A 518 27.96 20.11 -8.04
C ALA A 518 28.53 18.88 -8.74
N GLN A 519 29.73 19.06 -9.37
CA GLN A 519 30.44 17.93 -9.89
C GLN A 519 31.10 17.18 -8.73
N VAL A 520 30.81 15.89 -8.61
CA VAL A 520 31.57 15.03 -7.70
C VAL A 520 32.98 14.89 -8.28
N THR A 521 33.99 15.36 -7.58
CA THR A 521 35.40 15.34 -8.07
C THR A 521 36.14 14.08 -7.66
N GLY A 522 35.43 13.05 -7.23
CA GLY A 522 35.98 11.75 -6.82
C GLY A 522 35.11 11.04 -5.81
N PRO A 523 35.37 9.78 -5.55
CA PRO A 523 34.60 9.00 -4.57
C PRO A 523 34.74 9.61 -3.17
N CYS A 524 33.70 9.38 -2.37
CA CYS A 524 33.68 9.81 -0.97
C CYS A 524 34.89 9.36 -0.17
N THR A 525 35.23 10.09 0.88
CA THR A 525 36.32 9.75 1.79
C THR A 525 35.97 8.57 2.69
N ALA A 526 36.98 7.72 2.94
CA ALA A 526 36.90 6.66 3.91
C ALA A 526 38.18 6.68 4.80
N SER A 527 38.00 6.32 6.09
CA SER A 527 39.13 6.25 7.05
C SER A 527 38.84 5.25 8.15
N ALA A 528 39.89 4.76 8.82
CA ALA A 528 39.80 3.87 9.98
C ALA A 528 41.09 3.93 10.80
N VAL A 529 41.06 3.35 12.00
CA VAL A 529 42.26 3.02 12.75
C VAL A 529 42.73 1.63 12.33
N CYS A 530 43.99 1.50 11.93
CA CYS A 530 44.59 0.25 11.52
C CYS A 530 44.82 -0.71 12.70
N ASP A 531 43.93 -1.66 12.89
CA ASP A 531 44.13 -2.84 13.74
C ASP A 531 44.07 -4.13 12.90
N GLU A 532 43.11 -4.19 11.99
CA GLU A 532 43.06 -5.12 10.86
C GLU A 532 43.17 -4.36 9.53
N TYR A 533 43.64 -5.06 8.49
CA TYR A 533 43.90 -4.48 7.16
C TYR A 533 43.75 -5.48 6.02
N ILE A 534 43.76 -4.98 4.81
CA ILE A 534 43.68 -5.77 3.57
C ILE A 534 45.11 -6.14 3.15
N ALA A 535 45.51 -7.37 3.46
CA ALA A 535 46.90 -7.82 3.16
C ALA A 535 47.12 -8.15 1.68
N THR A 536 46.08 -8.63 0.97
CA THR A 536 46.18 -8.96 -0.45
C THR A 536 44.81 -8.76 -1.14
N VAL A 537 44.84 -8.11 -2.30
CA VAL A 537 43.78 -8.04 -3.29
C VAL A 537 44.25 -8.68 -4.59
N SER A 538 43.56 -9.72 -5.05
CA SER A 538 43.79 -10.36 -6.34
C SER A 538 42.53 -10.26 -7.19
N PHE A 539 42.60 -9.59 -8.33
CA PHE A 539 41.50 -9.39 -9.24
C PHE A 539 41.97 -9.31 -10.70
N ASN A 540 41.75 -10.36 -11.47
CA ASN A 540 42.28 -10.53 -12.82
C ASN A 540 43.81 -10.34 -12.84
N THR A 541 44.32 -9.21 -13.37
CA THR A 541 45.77 -8.93 -13.38
C THR A 541 46.26 -8.16 -12.15
N ILE A 542 45.37 -7.65 -11.32
CA ILE A 542 45.75 -7.08 -10.01
C ILE A 542 46.17 -8.24 -9.09
N ASN A 543 47.38 -8.11 -8.51
CA ASN A 543 47.84 -8.99 -7.44
C ASN A 543 48.66 -8.09 -6.49
N ASN A 544 47.92 -7.35 -5.65
CA ASN A 544 48.49 -6.37 -4.75
C ASN A 544 48.67 -6.97 -3.35
N THR A 545 49.83 -6.76 -2.75
CA THR A 545 50.11 -7.09 -1.34
C THR A 545 50.52 -5.81 -0.64
N SER A 546 49.86 -5.48 0.46
CA SER A 546 50.04 -4.23 1.15
C SER A 546 50.17 -4.41 2.67
N THR A 547 50.48 -3.33 3.33
CA THR A 547 50.35 -3.14 4.77
C THR A 547 49.42 -1.94 4.97
N CYS A 548 48.85 -1.84 6.14
CA CYS A 548 47.88 -0.81 6.44
C CYS A 548 48.39 0.62 6.17
N GLY A 549 47.58 1.40 5.46
CA GLY A 549 47.87 2.78 5.12
C GLY A 549 47.63 3.78 6.27
N ASN A 550 48.07 5.02 6.08
CA ASN A 550 47.84 6.09 7.05
C ASN A 550 46.34 6.37 7.21
N ASN A 551 45.87 6.41 8.44
CA ASN A 551 44.43 6.57 8.76
C ASN A 551 43.50 5.49 8.14
N GLY A 552 44.04 4.27 7.96
CA GLY A 552 43.27 3.16 7.39
C GLY A 552 42.79 3.41 5.96
N TYR A 553 43.58 4.15 5.14
CA TYR A 553 43.31 4.36 3.72
C TYR A 553 44.59 4.28 2.89
N THR A 554 44.51 3.53 1.79
CA THR A 554 45.59 3.44 0.82
C THR A 554 45.05 3.64 -0.60
N ASP A 555 45.67 4.55 -1.34
CA ASP A 555 45.39 4.83 -2.75
C ASP A 555 46.26 3.97 -3.66
N PHE A 556 45.67 2.93 -4.26
CA PHE A 556 46.29 2.09 -5.29
C PHE A 556 45.68 2.36 -6.67
N THR A 557 45.20 3.55 -6.96
CA THR A 557 44.58 3.87 -8.27
C THR A 557 45.57 3.83 -9.43
N ASN A 558 46.91 3.82 -9.16
CA ASN A 558 47.91 3.52 -10.16
C ASN A 558 48.01 2.01 -10.51
N THR A 559 47.37 1.14 -9.71
CA THR A 559 47.28 -0.30 -9.97
C THR A 559 45.94 -0.56 -10.65
N SER A 560 45.96 -1.15 -11.85
CA SER A 560 44.77 -1.33 -12.66
C SER A 560 44.68 -2.70 -13.31
N THR A 561 43.47 -3.08 -13.68
CA THR A 561 43.18 -4.25 -14.52
C THR A 561 42.08 -3.91 -15.53
N SER A 562 42.06 -4.64 -16.66
CA SER A 562 41.00 -4.49 -17.66
C SER A 562 39.99 -5.64 -17.55
N LEU A 563 38.71 -5.28 -17.49
CA LEU A 563 37.58 -6.22 -17.40
C LEU A 563 36.65 -5.98 -18.57
N ALA A 564 36.17 -7.06 -19.22
CA ALA A 564 35.20 -6.96 -20.30
C ALA A 564 33.77 -7.04 -19.81
N GLN A 565 32.90 -6.18 -20.34
CA GLN A 565 31.46 -6.24 -20.08
C GLN A 565 30.91 -7.65 -20.36
N GLY A 566 29.94 -8.11 -19.52
CA GLY A 566 29.30 -9.42 -19.63
C GLY A 566 30.17 -10.59 -19.18
N THR A 567 31.42 -10.36 -18.73
CA THR A 567 32.38 -11.40 -18.32
C THR A 567 32.45 -11.48 -16.80
N ALA A 568 32.58 -12.68 -16.28
CA ALA A 568 32.76 -12.93 -14.85
C ALA A 568 34.27 -13.09 -14.52
N TYR A 569 34.69 -12.49 -13.41
CA TYR A 569 36.03 -12.53 -12.88
C TYR A 569 36.04 -12.88 -11.40
N THR A 570 37.11 -13.52 -10.94
CA THR A 570 37.28 -13.87 -9.53
C THR A 570 38.01 -12.77 -8.79
N LEU A 571 37.39 -12.16 -7.77
CA LEU A 571 37.99 -11.25 -6.82
C LEU A 571 38.32 -12.02 -5.53
N THR A 572 39.59 -11.96 -5.11
CA THR A 572 40.04 -12.58 -3.85
C THR A 572 40.64 -11.51 -2.93
N ILE A 573 40.18 -11.49 -1.69
CA ILE A 573 40.60 -10.54 -0.66
C ILE A 573 41.08 -11.31 0.56
N THR A 574 42.30 -11.03 1.01
CA THR A 574 42.90 -11.65 2.20
C THR A 574 43.18 -10.59 3.24
N PRO A 575 42.50 -10.64 4.41
CA PRO A 575 42.78 -9.72 5.51
C PRO A 575 44.00 -10.15 6.34
N ALA A 576 44.53 -9.23 7.16
CA ALA A 576 45.49 -9.51 8.21
C ALA A 576 45.31 -8.59 9.41
N ILE A 577 45.82 -8.99 10.55
CA ILE A 577 45.82 -8.22 11.80
C ILE A 577 47.21 -7.60 11.94
N VAL A 578 47.28 -6.34 12.35
CA VAL A 578 48.55 -5.61 12.58
C VAL A 578 49.37 -6.35 13.67
N ASN A 579 50.65 -6.50 13.40
CA ASN A 579 51.61 -7.25 14.27
C ASN A 579 51.34 -8.77 14.40
N ASN A 580 50.47 -9.34 13.56
CA ASN A 580 50.29 -10.79 13.48
C ASN A 580 51.01 -11.31 12.20
N THR A 581 51.85 -12.36 12.35
CA THR A 581 52.60 -12.93 11.24
C THR A 581 51.79 -13.86 10.36
N GLN A 582 50.53 -14.15 10.73
CA GLN A 582 49.59 -14.96 9.96
C GLN A 582 48.47 -14.08 9.45
N ALA A 583 48.03 -14.28 8.21
CA ALA A 583 46.86 -13.64 7.67
C ALA A 583 45.65 -14.04 8.54
N SER A 584 44.90 -13.06 9.06
CA SER A 584 43.72 -13.28 9.91
C SER A 584 42.84 -12.03 9.88
N ALA A 585 41.59 -12.21 10.34
CA ALA A 585 40.66 -11.15 10.67
C ALA A 585 39.95 -11.50 11.99
N TYR A 586 39.38 -10.52 12.65
CA TYR A 586 38.51 -10.78 13.78
C TYR A 586 37.17 -11.31 13.31
N THR A 587 36.48 -12.06 14.15
CA THR A 587 35.20 -12.68 13.82
C THR A 587 34.06 -11.66 13.63
N ASN A 588 34.32 -10.41 13.98
CA ASN A 588 33.36 -9.30 13.89
C ASN A 588 33.72 -8.31 12.76
N ASP A 589 34.61 -8.70 11.83
CA ASP A 589 34.95 -7.83 10.72
C ASP A 589 34.07 -8.10 9.52
N GLU A 590 33.73 -7.05 8.79
CA GLU A 590 33.08 -7.12 7.50
C GLU A 590 34.05 -6.76 6.38
N ILE A 591 34.01 -7.51 5.29
CA ILE A 591 34.76 -7.19 4.07
C ILE A 591 33.75 -6.95 2.97
N ALA A 592 33.91 -5.84 2.25
CA ALA A 592 33.13 -5.54 1.08
C ALA A 592 33.96 -4.89 -0.02
N ALA A 593 33.48 -5.02 -1.26
CA ALA A 593 34.05 -4.32 -2.40
C ALA A 593 32.92 -3.75 -3.27
N TRP A 594 33.25 -2.58 -3.85
CA TRP A 594 32.35 -1.87 -4.76
C TRP A 594 33.13 -1.51 -6.06
N ILE A 595 32.39 -1.44 -7.16
CA ILE A 595 32.88 -0.93 -8.42
C ILE A 595 31.88 0.09 -8.96
N ASP A 596 32.28 1.32 -9.15
CA ASP A 596 31.49 2.40 -9.74
C ASP A 596 31.29 2.13 -11.24
N PHE A 597 30.27 1.32 -11.56
CA PHE A 597 30.05 0.82 -12.92
C PHE A 597 29.48 1.87 -13.86
N ASN A 598 28.88 2.93 -13.37
CA ASN A 598 28.31 4.00 -14.18
C ASN A 598 29.21 5.24 -14.28
N ASN A 599 30.30 5.28 -13.47
CA ASN A 599 31.30 6.36 -13.38
C ASN A 599 30.69 7.69 -12.94
N ASP A 600 29.77 7.68 -11.98
CA ASP A 600 29.19 8.89 -11.40
C ASP A 600 29.89 9.35 -10.12
N PHE A 601 30.95 8.62 -9.72
CA PHE A 601 31.86 8.87 -8.58
C PHE A 601 31.21 8.56 -7.22
N ASP A 602 30.15 7.75 -7.17
CA ASP A 602 29.68 7.17 -5.92
C ASP A 602 29.63 5.63 -5.99
N PHE A 603 29.05 4.97 -5.00
CA PHE A 603 29.00 3.51 -4.90
C PHE A 603 27.63 3.06 -4.38
N ASN A 604 26.58 3.86 -4.58
CA ASN A 604 25.27 3.63 -3.99
C ASN A 604 24.30 2.94 -4.96
N ASP A 605 24.68 2.74 -6.20
CA ASP A 605 23.81 2.18 -7.21
C ASP A 605 23.65 0.67 -7.10
N ALA A 606 22.49 0.20 -7.54
CA ALA A 606 22.19 -1.22 -7.49
C ALA A 606 23.15 -2.06 -8.35
N GLY A 607 23.93 -2.93 -7.71
CA GLY A 607 24.89 -3.82 -8.37
C GLY A 607 26.32 -3.34 -8.29
N GLU A 608 26.63 -2.18 -7.71
CA GLU A 608 27.98 -1.68 -7.50
C GLU A 608 28.67 -2.35 -6.30
N GLN A 609 27.93 -2.77 -5.28
CA GLN A 609 28.49 -3.65 -4.26
C GLN A 609 28.68 -5.05 -4.86
N VAL A 610 29.92 -5.38 -5.21
CA VAL A 610 30.28 -6.62 -5.92
C VAL A 610 30.75 -7.75 -4.99
N ALA A 611 31.08 -7.43 -3.74
CA ALA A 611 31.49 -8.39 -2.72
C ALA A 611 31.02 -7.95 -1.33
N TYR A 612 30.61 -8.93 -0.52
CA TYR A 612 30.33 -8.75 0.90
C TYR A 612 30.49 -10.06 1.64
N VAL A 613 31.11 -10.02 2.80
CA VAL A 613 31.16 -11.13 3.75
C VAL A 613 31.36 -10.61 5.18
N LEU A 614 30.62 -11.20 6.13
CA LEU A 614 30.98 -11.11 7.54
C LEU A 614 32.03 -12.21 7.81
N VAL A 615 33.19 -11.82 8.29
CA VAL A 615 34.33 -12.74 8.50
C VAL A 615 34.04 -13.64 9.70
N ALA A 616 33.39 -14.76 9.48
CA ALA A 616 33.08 -15.72 10.53
C ALA A 616 34.20 -16.78 10.70
N THR A 617 34.86 -17.18 9.61
CA THR A 617 35.93 -18.22 9.63
C THR A 617 36.65 -18.19 8.28
N GLY A 618 37.90 -17.76 8.20
CA GLY A 618 38.71 -17.98 7.01
C GLY A 618 39.57 -16.80 6.61
N TRP A 619 40.72 -17.15 6.06
CA TRP A 619 41.85 -16.25 5.80
C TRP A 619 41.81 -15.60 4.44
N THR A 620 40.97 -16.13 3.51
CA THR A 620 40.88 -15.69 2.13
C THR A 620 39.44 -15.76 1.67
N ASN A 621 38.88 -14.64 1.22
CA ASN A 621 37.54 -14.52 0.75
C ASN A 621 37.52 -14.37 -0.76
N THR A 622 36.71 -15.18 -1.45
CA THR A 622 36.68 -15.24 -2.91
C THR A 622 35.24 -14.97 -3.39
N PHE A 623 35.12 -14.04 -4.35
CA PHE A 623 33.86 -13.56 -4.92
C PHE A 623 33.87 -13.68 -6.43
N ASN A 624 32.72 -13.97 -7.02
CA ASN A 624 32.55 -13.99 -8.47
C ASN A 624 31.86 -12.69 -8.91
N VAL A 625 32.60 -11.81 -9.58
CA VAL A 625 32.14 -10.49 -10.01
C VAL A 625 31.86 -10.55 -11.50
N THR A 626 30.61 -10.30 -11.90
CA THR A 626 30.21 -10.18 -13.31
C THR A 626 30.08 -8.71 -13.68
N VAL A 627 30.83 -8.26 -14.69
CA VAL A 627 30.71 -6.87 -15.17
C VAL A 627 29.43 -6.67 -15.92
N PRO A 628 28.54 -5.73 -15.50
CA PRO A 628 27.28 -5.49 -16.20
C PRO A 628 27.48 -5.06 -17.65
N LEU A 629 26.58 -5.47 -18.54
CA LEU A 629 26.64 -5.07 -19.97
C LEU A 629 26.42 -3.58 -20.18
N ALA A 630 25.71 -2.91 -19.28
CA ALA A 630 25.42 -1.48 -19.33
C ALA A 630 26.48 -0.62 -18.62
N SER A 631 27.60 -1.20 -18.14
CA SER A 631 28.65 -0.44 -17.45
C SER A 631 29.29 0.60 -18.37
N TYR A 632 29.75 1.70 -17.76
CA TYR A 632 30.61 2.69 -18.42
C TYR A 632 31.86 2.01 -18.98
N THR A 633 32.28 2.36 -20.20
CA THR A 633 33.54 1.89 -20.78
C THR A 633 34.66 2.90 -20.54
N GLY A 634 35.71 2.47 -19.91
CA GLY A 634 36.83 3.33 -19.49
C GLY A 634 37.28 3.02 -18.06
N ASN A 635 38.01 3.92 -17.47
CA ASN A 635 38.51 3.77 -16.11
C ASN A 635 37.44 4.14 -15.08
N VAL A 636 37.13 3.21 -14.22
CA VAL A 636 36.24 3.38 -13.07
C VAL A 636 36.95 3.03 -11.77
N ARG A 637 36.41 3.43 -10.65
CA ARG A 637 36.93 3.14 -9.32
C ARG A 637 36.42 1.80 -8.79
N MET A 638 37.35 1.00 -8.26
CA MET A 638 37.02 -0.09 -7.34
C MET A 638 37.50 0.29 -5.94
N ARG A 639 36.69 0.10 -4.95
CA ARG A 639 36.99 0.24 -3.52
C ARG A 639 36.84 -1.10 -2.83
N VAL A 640 37.87 -1.48 -2.05
CA VAL A 640 37.85 -2.63 -1.15
C VAL A 640 37.94 -2.11 0.28
N ARG A 641 37.14 -2.64 1.20
CA ARG A 641 37.13 -2.19 2.57
C ARG A 641 37.00 -3.37 3.55
N ILE A 642 37.72 -3.30 4.65
CA ILE A 642 37.49 -4.08 5.86
C ILE A 642 37.08 -3.13 6.98
N SER A 643 36.09 -3.50 7.80
CA SER A 643 35.52 -2.65 8.83
C SER A 643 35.00 -3.47 10.01
N TYR A 644 35.12 -2.92 11.20
CA TYR A 644 34.62 -3.50 12.45
C TYR A 644 33.08 -3.42 12.48
N GLN A 645 32.39 -4.56 12.41
CA GLN A 645 30.95 -4.67 12.30
C GLN A 645 30.13 -3.97 13.41
N PRO A 646 30.54 -3.96 14.68
CA PRO A 646 29.85 -3.20 15.74
C PRO A 646 29.70 -1.70 15.48
N ASP A 647 30.41 -1.11 14.53
CA ASP A 647 30.20 0.28 14.06
C ASP A 647 28.94 0.44 13.19
N GLY A 648 28.28 -0.69 12.81
CA GLY A 648 27.16 -0.76 11.89
C GLY A 648 27.55 -1.47 10.59
N ALA A 649 26.59 -1.69 9.70
CA ALA A 649 26.83 -2.32 8.40
C ALA A 649 27.89 -1.55 7.58
N ILE A 650 28.85 -2.28 6.98
CA ILE A 650 29.91 -1.67 6.19
C ILE A 650 29.36 -0.86 5.00
N THR A 651 29.81 0.36 4.88
CA THR A 651 29.46 1.29 3.79
C THR A 651 30.70 1.65 2.99
N PRO A 652 30.57 2.09 1.72
CA PRO A 652 31.74 2.47 0.92
C PRO A 652 32.46 3.72 1.46
N CYS A 653 31.82 4.52 2.30
CA CYS A 653 32.27 5.83 2.75
C CYS A 653 32.27 5.94 4.27
N GLY A 654 32.89 7.01 4.80
CA GLY A 654 32.86 7.34 6.22
C GLY A 654 33.97 6.70 7.02
N THR A 655 33.94 6.91 8.35
CA THR A 655 34.98 6.47 9.29
C THR A 655 34.51 5.23 10.04
N SER A 656 35.33 4.20 10.11
CA SER A 656 35.20 3.05 11.01
C SER A 656 36.11 3.21 12.22
N SER A 657 35.76 2.60 13.36
CA SER A 657 36.66 2.54 14.53
C SER A 657 37.96 1.79 14.20
N TYR A 658 37.82 0.68 13.45
CA TYR A 658 38.94 -0.15 13.01
C TYR A 658 38.72 -0.58 11.56
N GLY A 659 39.83 -0.93 10.86
CA GLY A 659 39.81 -1.43 9.51
C GLY A 659 40.72 -0.69 8.52
N GLU A 660 40.52 -0.94 7.23
CA GLU A 660 41.23 -0.29 6.11
C GLU A 660 40.33 -0.18 4.87
N THR A 661 40.71 0.80 4.02
CA THR A 661 40.10 1.01 2.69
C THR A 661 41.22 1.11 1.65
N GLU A 662 41.09 0.40 0.54
CA GLU A 662 41.95 0.45 -0.61
C GLU A 662 41.16 0.77 -1.88
N ASP A 663 41.67 1.74 -2.66
CA ASP A 663 41.08 2.14 -3.94
C ASP A 663 41.97 1.72 -5.13
N TYR A 664 41.34 1.14 -6.17
CA TYR A 664 41.97 0.66 -7.39
C TYR A 664 41.29 1.23 -8.63
N THR A 665 41.96 1.14 -9.80
CA THR A 665 41.38 1.48 -11.10
C THR A 665 41.00 0.22 -11.86
N ILE A 666 39.76 0.16 -12.33
CA ILE A 666 39.26 -0.88 -13.23
C ILE A 666 39.02 -0.23 -14.59
N ASN A 667 39.68 -0.72 -15.64
CA ASN A 667 39.43 -0.30 -17.01
C ASN A 667 38.37 -1.24 -17.62
N ILE A 668 37.15 -0.79 -17.73
CA ILE A 668 36.06 -1.57 -18.33
C ILE A 668 36.14 -1.41 -19.84
N THR A 669 36.26 -2.54 -20.52
CA THR A 669 36.27 -2.63 -21.98
C THR A 669 34.95 -3.18 -22.49
N SER A 670 34.54 -2.77 -23.70
CA SER A 670 33.44 -3.42 -24.37
C SER A 670 33.66 -4.92 -24.38
N GLY A 671 32.73 -5.72 -23.89
CA GLY A 671 32.77 -7.16 -24.09
C GLY A 671 32.91 -7.43 -25.57
N ALA A 672 33.59 -8.50 -25.95
CA ALA A 672 33.64 -8.90 -27.35
C ALA A 672 32.19 -9.05 -27.81
N GLY A 673 31.72 -8.04 -28.55
CA GLY A 673 30.27 -7.80 -28.75
C GLY A 673 29.60 -9.03 -29.29
N ILE A 674 28.63 -9.52 -28.56
CA ILE A 674 27.44 -10.00 -29.21
C ILE A 674 26.79 -8.74 -29.76
N THR A 675 27.02 -8.45 -31.03
CA THR A 675 26.16 -7.55 -31.82
C THR A 675 24.75 -7.89 -31.44
N ASP A 676 23.88 -6.92 -31.22
CA ASP A 676 22.46 -7.03 -30.86
C ASP A 676 21.91 -8.37 -31.32
N ASN A 677 21.55 -9.25 -30.37
CA ASN A 677 20.99 -10.54 -30.74
C ASN A 677 19.71 -10.26 -31.54
N PRO A 678 19.72 -10.42 -32.86
CA PRO A 678 18.55 -10.08 -33.68
C PRO A 678 17.30 -10.81 -33.24
N LEU A 679 17.48 -11.94 -32.49
CA LEU A 679 16.39 -12.74 -31.93
C LEU A 679 15.69 -12.10 -30.72
N SER A 680 16.19 -10.96 -30.16
CA SER A 680 15.55 -10.24 -29.03
C SER A 680 14.19 -9.61 -29.41
N GLN A 681 13.90 -9.44 -30.68
CA GLN A 681 12.63 -8.88 -31.17
C GLN A 681 11.54 -9.92 -31.44
N VAL A 682 11.83 -11.21 -31.29
CA VAL A 682 10.87 -12.29 -31.50
C VAL A 682 9.75 -12.22 -30.44
N ALA A 683 8.49 -12.32 -30.89
CA ALA A 683 7.35 -12.43 -30.00
C ALA A 683 6.70 -13.83 -30.13
N ILE A 684 6.37 -14.45 -28.99
CA ILE A 684 5.73 -15.77 -28.95
C ILE A 684 4.44 -15.66 -28.13
N TYR A 685 3.31 -15.88 -28.81
CA TYR A 685 1.97 -15.72 -28.22
C TYR A 685 0.90 -16.63 -28.86
N PRO A 686 -0.26 -16.85 -28.16
CA PRO A 686 -0.50 -16.49 -26.77
C PRO A 686 0.35 -17.35 -25.82
N ASN A 687 0.62 -16.85 -24.64
CA ASN A 687 1.25 -17.62 -23.57
C ASN A 687 0.60 -17.26 -22.23
N PRO A 688 -0.23 -18.13 -21.63
CA PRO A 688 -0.50 -19.53 -22.01
C PRO A 688 -1.24 -19.72 -23.34
N ALA A 689 -0.99 -20.87 -24.01
CA ALA A 689 -1.59 -21.25 -25.30
C ALA A 689 -2.44 -22.53 -25.15
N ASN A 690 -3.53 -22.61 -25.93
CA ASN A 690 -4.40 -23.81 -25.92
C ASN A 690 -4.28 -24.64 -27.22
N GLU A 691 -4.67 -24.13 -28.36
CA GLU A 691 -4.69 -24.87 -29.64
C GLU A 691 -3.56 -24.46 -30.57
N VAL A 692 -3.22 -23.18 -30.55
CA VAL A 692 -2.29 -22.54 -31.47
C VAL A 692 -1.26 -21.73 -30.71
N LEU A 693 -0.01 -21.79 -31.18
CA LEU A 693 1.08 -20.94 -30.74
C LEU A 693 1.69 -20.24 -31.95
N ILE A 694 1.83 -18.94 -31.87
CA ILE A 694 2.39 -18.10 -32.92
C ILE A 694 3.79 -17.64 -32.49
N VAL A 695 4.74 -17.78 -33.40
CA VAL A 695 6.09 -17.23 -33.29
C VAL A 695 6.22 -16.14 -34.34
N ASP A 696 6.23 -14.90 -33.91
CA ASP A 696 6.36 -13.73 -34.76
C ASP A 696 7.84 -13.32 -34.84
N LEU A 697 8.44 -13.57 -35.96
CA LEU A 697 9.85 -13.27 -36.23
C LEU A 697 10.11 -11.79 -36.54
N LYS A 698 9.05 -10.96 -36.67
CA LYS A 698 9.16 -9.57 -37.12
C LYS A 698 9.85 -9.49 -38.49
N ASP A 699 10.94 -8.75 -38.55
CA ASP A 699 11.75 -8.53 -39.75
C ASP A 699 12.99 -9.42 -39.81
N LEU A 700 13.03 -10.52 -39.01
CA LEU A 700 14.18 -11.43 -38.99
C LEU A 700 14.21 -12.30 -40.27
N GLU A 701 15.30 -12.22 -40.98
CA GLU A 701 15.60 -13.06 -42.14
C GLU A 701 16.54 -14.23 -41.77
N GLU A 702 16.56 -15.27 -42.58
CA GLU A 702 17.49 -16.43 -42.45
C GLU A 702 17.41 -17.18 -41.11
N VAL A 703 16.22 -17.35 -40.53
CA VAL A 703 16.03 -18.23 -39.36
C VAL A 703 16.20 -19.68 -39.77
N ASN A 704 17.13 -20.39 -39.13
CA ASN A 704 17.51 -21.76 -39.48
C ASN A 704 16.51 -22.80 -38.97
N SER A 705 15.97 -22.61 -37.77
CA SER A 705 15.00 -23.53 -37.17
C SER A 705 14.13 -22.88 -36.10
N ILE A 706 12.88 -23.35 -36.02
CA ILE A 706 11.96 -23.08 -34.90
C ILE A 706 11.42 -24.42 -34.41
N ALA A 707 11.58 -24.72 -33.14
CA ALA A 707 11.18 -25.99 -32.55
C ALA A 707 10.56 -25.82 -31.16
N ILE A 708 9.57 -26.71 -30.85
CA ILE A 708 9.02 -26.88 -29.50
C ILE A 708 9.72 -28.05 -28.84
N LEU A 709 10.23 -27.83 -27.64
CA LEU A 709 10.95 -28.81 -26.84
C LEU A 709 10.21 -29.05 -25.52
N ASP A 710 10.35 -30.23 -24.94
CA ASP A 710 9.98 -30.50 -23.56
C ASP A 710 11.01 -29.87 -22.58
N MET A 711 10.74 -29.93 -21.29
CA MET A 711 11.62 -29.36 -20.26
C MET A 711 12.98 -30.07 -20.13
N ASN A 712 13.13 -31.26 -20.73
CA ASN A 712 14.39 -32.01 -20.80
C ASN A 712 15.17 -31.67 -22.07
N GLY A 713 14.68 -30.78 -22.93
CA GLY A 713 15.31 -30.37 -24.17
C GLY A 713 15.06 -31.31 -25.36
N LYS A 714 14.18 -32.31 -25.22
CA LYS A 714 13.79 -33.18 -26.31
C LYS A 714 12.84 -32.46 -27.26
N GLN A 715 13.17 -32.44 -28.56
CA GLN A 715 12.31 -31.85 -29.57
C GLN A 715 11.00 -32.63 -29.72
N ILE A 716 9.90 -31.90 -29.57
CA ILE A 716 8.53 -32.43 -29.72
C ILE A 716 7.98 -32.13 -31.09
N GLN A 717 8.18 -30.86 -31.56
CA GLN A 717 7.69 -30.40 -32.84
C GLN A 717 8.67 -29.42 -33.47
N SER A 718 8.74 -29.33 -34.78
CA SER A 718 9.47 -28.27 -35.51
C SER A 718 8.76 -27.90 -36.80
N LEU A 719 8.98 -26.70 -37.28
CA LEU A 719 8.45 -26.23 -38.57
C LEU A 719 9.34 -26.72 -39.68
N GLN A 720 8.73 -27.31 -40.73
CA GLN A 720 9.41 -27.73 -41.97
C GLN A 720 9.68 -26.56 -42.91
N LYS A 721 8.92 -25.52 -42.82
CA LYS A 721 9.07 -24.28 -43.57
C LYS A 721 8.89 -23.12 -42.61
N ILE A 722 9.84 -22.20 -42.61
CA ILE A 722 9.82 -20.98 -41.81
C ILE A 722 9.55 -19.82 -42.76
N GLU A 723 8.60 -18.99 -42.37
CA GLU A 723 8.22 -17.79 -43.11
C GLU A 723 8.69 -16.53 -42.40
N ASN A 724 9.08 -15.51 -43.13
CA ASN A 724 9.34 -14.22 -42.54
C ASN A 724 8.07 -13.64 -41.92
N GLY A 725 8.13 -13.25 -40.64
CA GLY A 725 6.97 -12.82 -39.85
C GLY A 725 6.32 -13.94 -39.05
N LEU A 726 5.03 -14.21 -39.28
CA LEU A 726 4.23 -15.10 -38.43
C LEU A 726 4.38 -16.58 -38.78
N ASN A 727 4.86 -17.37 -37.84
CA ASN A 727 4.97 -18.82 -37.90
C ASN A 727 4.07 -19.48 -36.85
N THR A 728 3.27 -20.48 -37.28
CA THR A 728 2.21 -21.07 -36.44
C THR A 728 2.46 -22.52 -36.14
N PHE A 729 2.38 -22.89 -34.85
CA PHE A 729 2.35 -24.28 -34.38
C PHE A 729 0.92 -24.66 -33.98
N GLN A 730 0.42 -25.80 -34.48
CA GLN A 730 -0.76 -26.45 -33.94
C GLN A 730 -0.32 -27.29 -32.74
N ILE A 731 -0.81 -26.93 -31.56
CA ILE A 731 -0.39 -27.52 -30.29
C ILE A 731 -1.53 -28.26 -29.56
N SER A 732 -2.69 -28.42 -30.19
CA SER A 732 -3.86 -29.12 -29.63
C SER A 732 -3.53 -30.54 -29.14
N GLU A 733 -2.61 -31.23 -29.81
CA GLU A 733 -2.17 -32.58 -29.46
C GLU A 733 -1.16 -32.63 -28.31
N LEU A 734 -0.61 -31.52 -27.90
CA LEU A 734 0.33 -31.47 -26.77
C LEU A 734 -0.45 -31.53 -25.43
N LYS A 735 0.09 -32.31 -24.51
CA LYS A 735 -0.46 -32.38 -23.14
C LYS A 735 -0.28 -31.01 -22.43
N ALA A 736 -1.22 -30.69 -21.53
CA ALA A 736 -1.06 -29.52 -20.67
C ALA A 736 0.27 -29.58 -19.89
N GLY A 737 1.05 -28.51 -19.92
CA GLY A 737 2.37 -28.48 -19.31
C GLY A 737 3.24 -27.32 -19.79
N ILE A 738 4.50 -27.31 -19.35
CA ILE A 738 5.48 -26.29 -19.72
C ILE A 738 6.38 -26.85 -20.84
N TYR A 739 6.54 -26.05 -21.88
CA TYR A 739 7.39 -26.34 -23.05
C TYR A 739 8.37 -25.18 -23.27
N GLN A 740 9.37 -25.41 -24.12
CA GLN A 740 10.31 -24.40 -24.58
C GLN A 740 10.19 -24.25 -26.11
N VAL A 741 10.08 -23.01 -26.58
CA VAL A 741 10.24 -22.71 -28.02
C VAL A 741 11.68 -22.27 -28.23
N ARG A 742 12.42 -22.95 -29.10
CA ARG A 742 13.78 -22.63 -29.48
C ARG A 742 13.81 -22.13 -30.91
N ILE A 743 14.45 -20.98 -31.13
CA ILE A 743 14.68 -20.40 -32.42
C ILE A 743 16.19 -20.32 -32.64
N THR A 744 16.65 -20.75 -33.82
CA THR A 744 18.07 -20.73 -34.15
C THR A 744 18.27 -19.92 -35.45
N GLN A 745 19.23 -19.00 -35.45
CA GLN A 745 19.61 -18.17 -36.59
C GLN A 745 21.13 -17.98 -36.57
N ASN A 746 21.82 -18.41 -37.62
CA ASN A 746 23.26 -18.18 -37.82
C ASN A 746 24.13 -18.49 -36.59
N GLY A 747 23.81 -19.59 -35.84
CA GLY A 747 24.51 -19.98 -34.62
C GLY A 747 24.00 -19.37 -33.32
N TYR A 748 23.16 -18.36 -33.36
CA TYR A 748 22.49 -17.79 -32.19
C TYR A 748 21.25 -18.63 -31.86
N GLN A 749 20.94 -18.74 -30.56
CA GLN A 749 19.74 -19.44 -30.08
C GLN A 749 18.96 -18.52 -29.12
N TYR A 750 17.65 -18.42 -29.38
CA TYR A 750 16.69 -17.82 -28.47
C TYR A 750 15.78 -18.93 -27.94
N THR A 751 15.48 -18.91 -26.64
CA THR A 751 14.60 -19.89 -26.03
C THR A 751 13.63 -19.19 -25.09
N GLN A 752 12.32 -19.43 -25.28
CA GLN A 752 11.26 -18.88 -24.41
C GLN A 752 10.38 -20.03 -23.88
N ARG A 753 10.00 -19.94 -22.61
CA ARG A 753 9.04 -20.86 -22.00
C ARG A 753 7.62 -20.54 -22.43
N VAL A 754 6.87 -21.59 -22.72
CA VAL A 754 5.46 -21.52 -23.12
C VAL A 754 4.66 -22.49 -22.26
N ILE A 755 3.49 -22.05 -21.81
CA ILE A 755 2.54 -22.86 -21.04
C ILE A 755 1.44 -23.34 -21.99
N LYS A 756 1.27 -24.65 -22.12
CA LYS A 756 0.12 -25.28 -22.80
C LYS A 756 -0.95 -25.58 -21.74
N LEU A 757 -2.16 -25.04 -21.96
CA LEU A 757 -3.34 -25.27 -21.12
C LEU A 757 -4.00 -26.61 -21.42
#